data_008b91bcc92404982a345de61349d477
#
_entry.id   008b91bcc92404982a345de61349d477
#
_cell.length_a   1.000
_cell.length_b   1.000
_cell.length_c   1.000
_cell.angle_alpha   90.00
_cell.angle_beta   90.00
_cell.angle_gamma   90.00
#
_symmetry.space_group_name_H-M   'P 1'
#
loop_
_entity.id
_entity.type
_entity.pdbx_description
1 polymer ?
#
loop_
_entity_poly.entity_id
_entity_poly.type
_entity_poly.pdbx_seq_one_letter_code
_entity_poly.pdbx_strand_id
1 'polypeptide(L)'
;MKNRTRLFLLLLLSLSFFSVRQARAREVTSFNDGWSFKKGPFSKDPLLFSAGFEVRWQQVGLPHTWNATDMQTEMNNYYAGEAYYKKQYTPAANLKGKRIFLRFQGVGSVAEVYVNKVYAGNHKGAYSAFAVEISKLLNYGEANEIMVKVDNSPRPDVIPVNNTLFGVYGGIYRPVELIVTEPVNIAVTDYASPGIYISQRNVNRKSADVDVKIKLENKKPQTEQIQLSTTIYERDGRVKAQQLTPVSVSPQGRQVYEHHFSVKNPHLWQGLEDPYLYKVVVRLLSEGKVIDEVTQPLGLRHYELKAADGMYLNGKKVPMYGVCRHQDWWKLGSALTDKEHDTDLAIIKEIGATTIRFAHYQQAERIYAKCDSIGFMVWAEIPFVNRVSTQEGENAKQQLVELIRQNYNHPSIYIWGLHNEVYTPYNYTVSLTTELNDLAKTEDPTRLTASVNGYSVVNQESNLNADVQGINHYFGWYGGKIGDIEKWVTGLEQNFPGYRVIFSEYGAEANIHQQEEVVGEVGRYFSQFYPETFATKFHEIQWGVISKHPYLVASYIWNTFDFATPASAQGGVRARNMKGLVTFDRQTKKDPFYWYKANWSKEPVLYITQRRATERENELTPVTVYCNVGTPRLFVNGTEVTAFKKGNTSVHYIFESVKLNQGENVVEARVEHQGKMMEDTVRWNYSPENKDRMKLADPKEKTKEHVGL
;
A
#
# COMPACT_ATOMS: atom_id res chain seq x y z
N MET A 1 -80.24 13.08 37.60
CA MET A 1 -79.53 13.23 38.88
C MET A 1 -78.04 13.23 38.58
N LYS A 2 -77.44 14.35 38.73
CA LYS A 2 -76.04 14.82 38.74
C LYS A 2 -74.92 13.90 38.19
N ASN A 3 -74.54 14.17 36.93
CA ASN A 3 -73.26 13.85 36.30
C ASN A 3 -72.17 14.82 36.78
N ARG A 4 -71.02 14.27 37.21
CA ARG A 4 -69.81 15.03 37.43
C ARG A 4 -68.73 14.55 36.43
N THR A 5 -68.55 15.36 35.39
CA THR A 5 -67.48 15.19 34.43
C THR A 5 -66.17 15.69 35.03
N ARG A 6 -65.16 14.85 35.19
CA ARG A 6 -63.80 15.26 35.55
C ARG A 6 -62.98 15.47 34.30
N LEU A 7 -62.60 16.74 34.09
CA LEU A 7 -61.68 17.18 33.05
C LEU A 7 -60.25 16.82 33.52
N PHE A 8 -59.57 15.91 32.79
CA PHE A 8 -58.16 15.64 32.96
C PHE A 8 -57.38 16.57 32.02
N LEU A 9 -56.66 17.58 32.57
CA LEU A 9 -55.72 18.40 31.90
C LEU A 9 -54.38 17.60 31.78
N LEU A 10 -54.06 17.11 30.54
CA LEU A 10 -52.76 16.54 30.23
C LEU A 10 -51.81 17.72 29.88
N LEU A 11 -50.92 18.04 30.85
CA LEU A 11 -49.76 18.89 30.61
C LEU A 11 -48.71 18.06 29.85
N LEU A 12 -48.58 18.27 28.54
CA LEU A 12 -47.46 17.78 27.72
C LEU A 12 -46.24 18.65 28.04
N LEU A 13 -45.37 18.21 28.94
CA LEU A 13 -44.01 18.72 29.04
C LEU A 13 -43.23 18.20 27.84
N SER A 14 -43.03 19.05 26.85
CA SER A 14 -42.05 18.86 25.78
C SER A 14 -40.65 19.04 26.37
N LEU A 15 -40.03 17.93 26.78
CA LEU A 15 -38.61 17.86 27.04
C LEU A 15 -37.86 17.99 25.68
N SER A 16 -37.55 19.21 25.32
CA SER A 16 -36.55 19.48 24.29
C SER A 16 -35.20 18.97 24.80
N PHE A 17 -34.81 17.79 24.37
CA PHE A 17 -33.42 17.32 24.46
C PHE A 17 -32.56 18.26 23.64
N PHE A 18 -32.10 19.37 24.23
CA PHE A 18 -30.89 20.04 23.78
C PHE A 18 -29.76 19.04 23.99
N SER A 19 -29.40 18.30 22.96
CA SER A 19 -28.11 17.63 22.93
C SER A 19 -27.03 18.72 22.97
N VAL A 20 -26.60 19.07 24.18
CA VAL A 20 -25.36 19.82 24.36
C VAL A 20 -24.29 18.95 23.69
N ARG A 21 -23.92 19.27 22.47
CA ARG A 21 -22.69 18.76 21.86
C ARG A 21 -21.57 19.16 22.81
N GLN A 22 -21.15 18.21 23.61
CA GLN A 22 -19.95 18.35 24.43
C GLN A 22 -18.84 18.78 23.47
N ALA A 23 -18.31 19.98 23.62
CA ALA A 23 -17.22 20.46 22.78
C ALA A 23 -16.12 19.41 22.83
N ARG A 24 -15.86 18.76 21.69
CA ARG A 24 -14.77 17.77 21.61
C ARG A 24 -13.47 18.53 21.82
N ALA A 25 -12.61 17.99 22.65
CA ALA A 25 -11.34 18.58 23.02
C ALA A 25 -10.44 18.82 21.79
N ARG A 26 -10.38 17.87 20.86
CA ARG A 26 -9.80 17.99 19.50
C ARG A 26 -10.91 17.73 18.49
N GLU A 27 -11.05 18.59 17.51
CA GLU A 27 -11.97 18.38 16.40
C GLU A 27 -11.16 18.11 15.13
N VAL A 28 -11.46 17.00 14.48
CA VAL A 28 -10.89 16.62 13.16
C VAL A 28 -12.05 16.49 12.20
N THR A 29 -12.07 17.32 11.17
CA THR A 29 -13.13 17.34 10.16
C THR A 29 -12.56 17.19 8.75
N SER A 30 -13.34 16.53 7.87
CA SER A 30 -13.00 16.45 6.45
C SER A 30 -12.97 17.84 5.84
N PHE A 31 -11.94 18.11 5.04
CA PHE A 31 -11.79 19.37 4.32
C PHE A 31 -11.76 19.15 2.80
N ASN A 32 -12.35 18.04 2.32
CA ASN A 32 -12.22 17.54 0.95
C ASN A 32 -13.11 18.23 -0.08
N ASP A 33 -14.26 18.77 0.33
CA ASP A 33 -15.25 19.31 -0.61
C ASP A 33 -14.99 20.79 -0.94
N GLY A 34 -15.53 21.25 -2.08
CA GLY A 34 -15.57 22.68 -2.43
C GLY A 34 -14.23 23.28 -2.85
N TRP A 35 -13.32 22.49 -3.40
CA TRP A 35 -12.10 22.97 -4.00
C TRP A 35 -12.30 23.37 -5.46
N SER A 36 -11.60 24.42 -5.89
CA SER A 36 -11.42 24.80 -7.28
C SER A 36 -10.01 24.47 -7.70
N PHE A 37 -9.85 23.85 -8.86
CA PHE A 37 -8.58 23.41 -9.44
C PHE A 37 -8.26 24.15 -10.73
N LYS A 38 -6.99 24.45 -10.96
CA LYS A 38 -6.48 25.00 -12.22
C LYS A 38 -5.10 24.43 -12.52
N LYS A 39 -4.91 23.92 -13.74
CA LYS A 39 -3.62 23.39 -14.25
C LYS A 39 -2.79 24.51 -14.89
N GLY A 40 -1.46 24.44 -14.76
CA GLY A 40 -0.51 25.35 -15.39
C GLY A 40 -0.11 26.55 -14.53
N PRO A 41 1.02 27.19 -14.88
CA PRO A 41 1.51 28.34 -14.14
C PRO A 41 0.51 29.52 -14.21
N PHE A 42 0.46 30.30 -13.17
CA PHE A 42 -0.14 31.65 -13.23
C PHE A 42 0.78 32.52 -14.08
N SER A 43 0.56 32.52 -15.40
CA SER A 43 1.31 33.42 -16.26
C SER A 43 0.94 34.86 -15.94
N LYS A 44 1.93 35.66 -15.59
CA LYS A 44 1.82 37.13 -15.55
C LYS A 44 2.07 37.76 -16.92
N ASP A 45 2.28 36.92 -17.95
CA ASP A 45 2.56 37.39 -19.32
C ASP A 45 1.27 37.93 -19.96
N PRO A 46 1.18 39.25 -20.24
CA PRO A 46 0.01 39.85 -20.88
C PRO A 46 -0.28 39.27 -22.28
N LEU A 47 0.72 38.73 -23.00
CA LEU A 47 0.55 38.14 -24.31
C LEU A 47 -0.21 36.82 -24.28
N LEU A 48 -0.09 36.03 -23.22
CA LEU A 48 -0.88 34.79 -23.04
C LEU A 48 -2.32 35.10 -22.62
N PHE A 49 -2.56 36.21 -21.94
CA PHE A 49 -3.90 36.69 -21.65
C PHE A 49 -4.66 37.21 -22.88
N SER A 50 -3.94 37.80 -23.86
CA SER A 50 -4.53 38.29 -25.09
C SER A 50 -4.96 37.24 -26.09
N ALA A 51 -4.47 36.00 -25.95
CA ALA A 51 -4.78 34.88 -26.84
C ALA A 51 -6.09 34.14 -26.49
N GLY A 52 -6.87 34.60 -25.51
CA GLY A 52 -8.20 34.03 -25.17
C GLY A 52 -8.18 32.66 -24.49
N PHE A 53 -7.02 32.17 -24.09
CA PHE A 53 -6.88 30.94 -23.32
C PHE A 53 -7.06 31.21 -21.82
N GLU A 54 -8.27 31.56 -21.39
CA GLU A 54 -8.64 31.49 -19.98
C GLU A 54 -8.69 30.01 -19.57
N VAL A 55 -7.66 29.52 -18.90
CA VAL A 55 -7.75 28.25 -18.19
C VAL A 55 -8.72 28.47 -17.01
N ARG A 56 -9.93 27.97 -17.17
CA ARG A 56 -11.00 28.14 -16.16
C ARG A 56 -10.73 27.28 -14.93
N TRP A 57 -11.10 27.81 -13.75
CA TRP A 57 -11.15 27.01 -12.54
C TRP A 57 -12.23 25.95 -12.64
N GLN A 58 -11.87 24.71 -12.32
CA GLN A 58 -12.77 23.56 -12.27
C GLN A 58 -13.12 23.25 -10.83
N GLN A 59 -14.38 22.92 -10.55
CA GLN A 59 -14.77 22.43 -9.22
C GLN A 59 -14.35 20.96 -9.09
N VAL A 60 -13.67 20.64 -7.99
CA VAL A 60 -13.20 19.28 -7.70
C VAL A 60 -13.45 18.91 -6.24
N GLY A 61 -13.71 17.63 -5.99
CA GLY A 61 -13.60 17.02 -4.66
C GLY A 61 -12.24 16.38 -4.49
N LEU A 62 -11.78 16.22 -3.25
CA LEU A 62 -10.57 15.45 -2.93
C LEU A 62 -10.96 14.05 -2.45
N PRO A 63 -10.16 13.03 -2.76
CA PRO A 63 -8.86 13.03 -3.47
C PRO A 63 -8.97 13.41 -4.95
N HIS A 64 -7.98 14.15 -5.48
CA HIS A 64 -7.94 14.56 -6.87
C HIS A 64 -6.51 14.53 -7.45
N THR A 65 -6.37 13.96 -8.64
CA THR A 65 -5.15 14.02 -9.45
C THR A 65 -5.48 14.49 -10.85
N TRP A 66 -4.62 15.34 -11.43
CA TRP A 66 -4.77 15.73 -12.83
C TRP A 66 -4.19 14.71 -13.81
N ASN A 67 -3.52 13.68 -13.29
CA ASN A 67 -2.91 12.61 -14.09
C ASN A 67 -3.74 11.30 -14.09
N ALA A 68 -5.03 11.38 -13.79
CA ALA A 68 -5.88 10.19 -13.68
C ALA A 68 -5.92 9.34 -14.97
N THR A 69 -5.66 9.95 -16.13
CA THR A 69 -5.71 9.27 -17.42
C THR A 69 -4.42 9.42 -18.23
N ASP A 70 -3.85 10.61 -18.36
CA ASP A 70 -2.69 10.88 -19.21
C ASP A 70 -1.46 10.02 -18.86
N MET A 71 -1.16 9.85 -17.57
CA MET A 71 -0.06 9.02 -17.09
C MET A 71 -0.27 7.52 -17.34
N GLN A 72 -1.49 7.11 -17.65
CA GLN A 72 -1.88 5.71 -17.88
C GLN A 72 -2.02 5.35 -19.37
N THR A 73 -2.04 6.33 -20.26
CA THR A 73 -2.28 6.16 -21.70
C THR A 73 -1.24 6.83 -22.58
N GLU A 74 -0.69 7.95 -22.13
CA GLU A 74 0.21 8.81 -22.90
C GLU A 74 1.66 8.58 -22.49
N MET A 75 2.32 7.61 -23.12
CA MET A 75 3.70 7.28 -22.84
C MET A 75 4.61 8.53 -22.89
N ASN A 76 5.22 8.88 -21.72
CA ASN A 76 6.08 10.05 -21.53
C ASN A 76 5.46 11.42 -21.95
N ASN A 77 4.16 11.49 -22.23
CA ASN A 77 3.47 12.72 -22.65
C ASN A 77 2.38 13.15 -21.66
N TYR A 78 2.56 12.84 -20.40
CA TYR A 78 1.69 13.30 -19.31
C TYR A 78 2.11 14.69 -18.82
N TYR A 79 1.17 15.42 -18.24
CA TYR A 79 1.47 16.73 -17.67
C TYR A 79 2.24 16.59 -16.35
N ALA A 80 3.49 17.04 -16.35
CA ALA A 80 4.29 17.26 -15.14
C ALA A 80 4.58 18.76 -15.02
N GLY A 81 4.18 19.37 -13.90
CA GLY A 81 4.31 20.81 -13.72
C GLY A 81 3.42 21.36 -12.59
N GLU A 82 3.29 22.69 -12.58
CA GLU A 82 2.55 23.43 -11.57
C GLU A 82 1.03 23.36 -11.78
N ALA A 83 0.29 23.24 -10.68
CA ALA A 83 -1.16 23.39 -10.65
C ALA A 83 -1.58 24.05 -9.31
N TYR A 84 -2.81 24.55 -9.27
CA TYR A 84 -3.31 25.32 -8.15
C TYR A 84 -4.66 24.80 -7.71
N TYR A 85 -4.82 24.69 -6.40
CA TYR A 85 -6.09 24.44 -5.73
C TYR A 85 -6.44 25.66 -4.88
N LYS A 86 -7.71 26.05 -4.86
CA LYS A 86 -8.20 27.08 -3.94
C LYS A 86 -9.54 26.72 -3.34
N LYS A 87 -9.77 27.19 -2.11
CA LYS A 87 -11.00 26.98 -1.38
C LYS A 87 -11.30 28.19 -0.50
N GLN A 88 -12.58 28.56 -0.38
CA GLN A 88 -13.04 29.52 0.61
C GLN A 88 -13.35 28.81 1.94
N TYR A 89 -12.91 29.39 3.04
CA TYR A 89 -13.16 28.88 4.38
C TYR A 89 -13.54 30.03 5.34
N THR A 90 -14.67 29.88 6.03
CA THR A 90 -15.12 30.80 7.06
C THR A 90 -15.05 30.13 8.43
N PRO A 91 -13.97 30.34 9.20
CA PRO A 91 -13.89 29.83 10.56
C PRO A 91 -14.92 30.52 11.47
N ALA A 92 -15.61 29.77 12.32
CA ALA A 92 -16.51 30.34 13.30
C ALA A 92 -15.76 31.30 14.24
N ALA A 93 -16.40 32.43 14.62
CA ALA A 93 -15.76 33.46 15.45
C ALA A 93 -15.25 32.94 16.81
N ASN A 94 -15.92 31.92 17.39
CA ASN A 94 -15.55 31.29 18.67
C ASN A 94 -14.30 30.39 18.58
N LEU A 95 -13.75 30.16 17.38
CA LEU A 95 -12.48 29.46 17.21
C LEU A 95 -11.27 30.38 17.41
N LYS A 96 -11.50 31.70 17.56
CA LYS A 96 -10.41 32.64 17.85
C LYS A 96 -9.71 32.27 19.15
N GLY A 97 -8.39 32.13 19.10
CA GLY A 97 -7.57 31.69 20.24
C GLY A 97 -7.30 30.20 20.28
N LYS A 98 -8.00 29.38 19.48
CA LYS A 98 -7.64 27.96 19.25
C LYS A 98 -6.55 27.82 18.17
N ARG A 99 -5.97 26.65 18.08
CA ARG A 99 -5.03 26.29 17.00
C ARG A 99 -5.79 25.59 15.89
N ILE A 100 -5.54 25.99 14.65
CA ILE A 100 -6.18 25.44 13.46
C ILE A 100 -5.09 25.00 12.49
N PHE A 101 -5.17 23.74 12.07
CA PHE A 101 -4.22 23.11 11.14
C PHE A 101 -4.94 22.57 9.93
N LEU A 102 -4.29 22.69 8.78
CA LEU A 102 -4.58 21.87 7.61
C LEU A 102 -3.59 20.71 7.58
N ARG A 103 -4.10 19.48 7.63
CA ARG A 103 -3.31 18.25 7.49
C ARG A 103 -3.62 17.60 6.16
N PHE A 104 -2.64 17.55 5.30
CA PHE A 104 -2.69 16.90 4.00
C PHE A 104 -2.12 15.48 4.14
N GLN A 105 -2.85 14.46 3.76
CA GLN A 105 -2.38 13.07 3.85
C GLN A 105 -1.45 12.66 2.70
N GLY A 106 -1.37 13.47 1.62
CA GLY A 106 -0.45 13.30 0.51
C GLY A 106 -0.73 14.27 -0.63
N VAL A 107 0.33 14.94 -1.11
CA VAL A 107 0.29 15.89 -2.22
C VAL A 107 1.50 15.66 -3.12
N GLY A 108 1.30 15.43 -4.37
CA GLY A 108 2.40 15.07 -5.28
C GLY A 108 2.85 16.21 -6.19
N SER A 109 4.13 16.63 -6.08
CA SER A 109 5.24 16.16 -5.23
C SER A 109 5.69 17.22 -4.24
N VAL A 110 5.56 18.50 -4.61
CA VAL A 110 5.90 19.66 -3.79
C VAL A 110 4.65 20.50 -3.62
N ALA A 111 4.36 20.90 -2.39
CA ALA A 111 3.22 21.73 -2.03
C ALA A 111 3.67 23.02 -1.35
N GLU A 112 3.04 24.14 -1.71
CA GLU A 112 3.12 25.40 -1.00
C GLU A 112 1.70 25.85 -0.62
N VAL A 113 1.48 26.16 0.66
CA VAL A 113 0.17 26.53 1.19
C VAL A 113 0.16 28.01 1.52
N TYR A 114 -0.90 28.70 1.09
CA TYR A 114 -1.14 30.12 1.34
C TYR A 114 -2.53 30.32 1.93
N VAL A 115 -2.65 31.26 2.86
CA VAL A 115 -3.93 31.73 3.42
C VAL A 115 -4.00 33.24 3.24
N ASN A 116 -5.06 33.75 2.61
CA ASN A 116 -5.22 35.16 2.30
C ASN A 116 -4.00 35.77 1.61
N LYS A 117 -3.39 35.02 0.66
CA LYS A 117 -2.15 35.32 -0.07
C LYS A 117 -0.87 35.35 0.77
N VAL A 118 -0.94 35.05 2.08
CA VAL A 118 0.21 34.96 2.97
C VAL A 118 0.71 33.49 2.98
N TYR A 119 2.01 33.30 2.81
CA TYR A 119 2.64 31.98 2.88
C TYR A 119 2.46 31.37 4.26
N ALA A 120 1.97 30.14 4.30
CA ALA A 120 1.69 29.38 5.52
C ALA A 120 2.67 28.23 5.76
N GLY A 121 3.18 27.60 4.69
CA GLY A 121 4.13 26.49 4.78
C GLY A 121 4.27 25.73 3.47
N ASN A 122 5.21 24.79 3.45
CA ASN A 122 5.47 23.91 2.30
C ASN A 122 5.76 22.47 2.75
N HIS A 123 5.77 21.57 1.76
CA HIS A 123 6.24 20.20 1.93
C HIS A 123 6.88 19.70 0.63
N LYS A 124 7.95 18.90 0.75
CA LYS A 124 8.63 18.21 -0.34
C LYS A 124 8.57 16.70 -0.09
N GLY A 125 7.88 15.99 -0.95
CA GLY A 125 7.64 14.55 -0.86
C GLY A 125 6.19 14.23 -1.23
N ALA A 126 6.00 13.30 -2.18
CA ALA A 126 4.67 13.02 -2.69
C ALA A 126 3.79 12.23 -1.71
N TYR A 127 4.38 11.43 -0.82
CA TYR A 127 3.68 10.28 -0.24
C TYR A 127 3.43 10.38 1.28
N SER A 128 4.13 11.27 1.97
CA SER A 128 3.97 11.51 3.41
C SER A 128 2.92 12.57 3.68
N ALA A 129 2.29 12.48 4.86
CA ALA A 129 1.42 13.54 5.34
C ALA A 129 2.24 14.74 5.85
N PHE A 130 1.65 15.93 5.78
CA PHE A 130 2.19 17.13 6.41
C PHE A 130 1.08 17.99 6.98
N ALA A 131 1.41 18.82 7.97
CA ALA A 131 0.46 19.71 8.65
C ALA A 131 0.98 21.14 8.69
N VAL A 132 0.10 22.09 8.36
CA VAL A 132 0.40 23.53 8.37
C VAL A 132 -0.53 24.21 9.34
N GLU A 133 0.00 24.96 10.32
CA GLU A 133 -0.80 25.77 11.22
C GLU A 133 -1.21 27.08 10.55
N ILE A 134 -2.51 27.33 10.47
CA ILE A 134 -3.08 28.50 9.80
C ILE A 134 -3.75 29.48 10.75
N SER A 135 -3.78 29.23 12.05
CA SER A 135 -4.52 29.97 13.07
C SER A 135 -4.33 31.52 13.01
N LYS A 136 -3.06 31.94 12.82
CA LYS A 136 -2.69 33.38 12.82
C LYS A 136 -2.99 34.11 11.51
N LEU A 137 -3.33 33.33 10.44
CA LEU A 137 -3.56 33.84 9.09
C LEU A 137 -5.06 33.99 8.78
N LEU A 138 -5.93 33.56 9.70
CA LEU A 138 -7.38 33.54 9.52
C LEU A 138 -8.04 34.77 10.06
N ASN A 139 -8.98 35.32 9.30
CA ASN A 139 -9.98 36.28 9.72
C ASN A 139 -11.20 35.48 10.24
N TYR A 140 -11.41 35.51 11.55
CA TYR A 140 -12.46 34.71 12.20
C TYR A 140 -13.84 35.34 12.00
N GLY A 141 -14.81 34.54 11.57
CA GLY A 141 -16.16 35.02 11.22
C GLY A 141 -16.28 35.53 9.79
N GLU A 142 -15.19 35.59 9.03
CA GLU A 142 -15.13 36.09 7.66
C GLU A 142 -14.61 35.00 6.70
N ALA A 143 -14.84 35.19 5.39
CA ALA A 143 -14.34 34.34 4.37
C ALA A 143 -12.82 34.51 4.18
N ASN A 144 -12.08 33.38 4.15
CA ASN A 144 -10.64 33.33 3.90
C ASN A 144 -10.38 32.47 2.65
N GLU A 145 -9.46 32.91 1.82
CA GLU A 145 -8.97 32.10 0.69
C GLU A 145 -7.79 31.24 1.13
N ILE A 146 -7.93 29.94 0.97
CA ILE A 146 -6.84 28.99 1.11
C ILE A 146 -6.42 28.60 -0.31
N MET A 147 -5.12 28.73 -0.62
CA MET A 147 -4.54 28.35 -1.90
C MET A 147 -3.41 27.34 -1.67
N VAL A 148 -3.37 26.29 -2.48
CA VAL A 148 -2.29 25.29 -2.50
C VAL A 148 -1.72 25.25 -3.91
N LYS A 149 -0.45 25.64 -4.05
CA LYS A 149 0.35 25.41 -5.26
C LYS A 149 0.95 24.02 -5.17
N VAL A 150 0.81 23.22 -6.21
CA VAL A 150 1.31 21.85 -6.29
C VAL A 150 2.14 21.70 -7.54
N ASP A 151 3.29 21.02 -7.44
CA ASP A 151 4.19 20.79 -8.58
C ASP A 151 4.71 19.34 -8.53
N ASN A 152 4.45 18.56 -9.61
CA ASN A 152 5.00 17.21 -9.77
C ASN A 152 6.11 17.11 -10.82
N SER A 153 6.74 18.22 -11.19
CA SER A 153 7.90 18.22 -12.05
C SER A 153 9.03 17.34 -11.49
N PRO A 154 9.80 16.64 -12.35
CA PRO A 154 11.00 15.92 -11.93
C PRO A 154 12.00 16.86 -11.23
N ARG A 155 12.52 16.43 -10.09
CA ARG A 155 13.44 17.22 -9.28
C ARG A 155 14.62 16.39 -8.80
N PRO A 156 15.85 16.96 -8.79
CA PRO A 156 17.01 16.26 -8.26
C PRO A 156 17.05 16.22 -6.71
N ASP A 157 16.35 17.14 -6.04
CA ASP A 157 16.35 17.30 -4.58
C ASP A 157 15.17 16.65 -3.87
N VAL A 158 14.34 15.86 -4.59
CA VAL A 158 13.15 15.20 -4.05
C VAL A 158 13.07 13.76 -4.57
N ILE A 159 12.98 12.79 -3.66
CA ILE A 159 12.75 11.38 -4.04
C ILE A 159 11.27 11.12 -4.35
N PRO A 160 10.94 10.27 -5.37
CA PRO A 160 11.88 9.59 -6.25
C PRO A 160 12.48 10.52 -7.31
N VAL A 161 13.77 10.49 -7.48
CA VAL A 161 14.47 11.22 -8.58
C VAL A 161 14.07 10.65 -9.94
N ASN A 162 13.81 9.34 -10.01
CA ASN A 162 13.25 8.66 -11.17
C ASN A 162 11.71 8.69 -11.11
N ASN A 163 11.09 9.42 -12.01
CA ASN A 163 9.64 9.57 -12.11
C ASN A 163 9.01 8.83 -13.32
N THR A 164 9.75 7.93 -13.96
CA THR A 164 9.29 7.18 -15.14
C THR A 164 9.05 5.69 -14.87
N LEU A 165 9.60 5.17 -13.76
CA LEU A 165 9.48 3.76 -13.39
C LEU A 165 8.05 3.41 -12.94
N PHE A 166 7.38 4.36 -12.27
CA PHE A 166 5.97 4.29 -11.88
C PHE A 166 5.38 5.71 -11.86
N GLY A 167 4.07 5.83 -11.78
CA GLY A 167 3.39 7.14 -11.81
C GLY A 167 3.66 7.99 -10.56
N VAL A 168 4.28 9.17 -10.72
CA VAL A 168 4.33 10.22 -9.70
C VAL A 168 3.19 11.20 -9.97
N TYR A 169 2.02 10.85 -9.49
CA TYR A 169 0.77 11.54 -9.76
C TYR A 169 0.73 12.91 -9.10
N GLY A 170 0.43 13.95 -9.87
CA GLY A 170 0.28 15.32 -9.37
C GLY A 170 -1.10 15.57 -8.80
N GLY A 171 -1.16 16.37 -7.72
CA GLY A 171 -2.42 16.80 -7.10
C GLY A 171 -2.50 16.57 -5.60
N ILE A 172 -3.61 17.02 -5.01
CA ILE A 172 -4.00 16.67 -3.64
C ILE A 172 -4.74 15.34 -3.74
N TYR A 173 -3.98 14.25 -3.85
CA TYR A 173 -4.51 12.94 -4.21
C TYR A 173 -4.84 12.05 -3.01
N ARG A 174 -4.76 12.60 -1.79
CA ARG A 174 -5.25 12.01 -0.54
C ARG A 174 -6.09 13.02 0.23
N PRO A 175 -6.86 12.58 1.23
CA PRO A 175 -7.71 13.46 2.02
C PRO A 175 -6.97 14.65 2.68
N VAL A 176 -7.70 15.73 2.89
CA VAL A 176 -7.29 16.88 3.70
C VAL A 176 -8.20 16.97 4.92
N GLU A 177 -7.60 17.19 6.07
CA GLU A 177 -8.27 17.34 7.36
C GLU A 177 -8.06 18.74 7.91
N LEU A 178 -9.11 19.31 8.48
CA LEU A 178 -9.04 20.49 9.31
C LEU A 178 -9.02 20.03 10.77
N ILE A 179 -7.93 20.35 11.48
CA ILE A 179 -7.74 19.98 12.88
C ILE A 179 -7.81 21.24 13.73
N VAL A 180 -8.70 21.25 14.74
CA VAL A 180 -8.85 22.32 15.72
C VAL A 180 -8.49 21.80 17.09
N THR A 181 -7.57 22.49 17.79
CA THR A 181 -7.13 22.13 19.14
C THR A 181 -7.10 23.33 20.06
N GLU A 182 -7.00 23.09 21.36
CA GLU A 182 -6.63 24.11 22.32
C GLU A 182 -5.13 24.51 22.14
N PRO A 183 -4.72 25.67 22.68
CA PRO A 183 -3.31 26.11 22.61
C PRO A 183 -2.32 25.15 23.28
N VAL A 184 -2.79 24.37 24.27
CA VAL A 184 -2.06 23.24 24.85
C VAL A 184 -2.63 21.96 24.29
N ASN A 185 -1.84 21.19 23.57
CA ASN A 185 -2.31 20.02 22.86
C ASN A 185 -1.20 18.97 22.65
N ILE A 186 -1.61 17.78 22.29
CA ILE A 186 -0.69 16.74 21.76
C ILE A 186 -0.24 17.19 20.36
N ALA A 187 1.06 17.14 20.09
CA ALA A 187 1.68 17.74 18.92
C ALA A 187 1.05 17.27 17.60
N VAL A 188 0.61 18.23 16.77
CA VAL A 188 0.12 17.99 15.40
C VAL A 188 1.25 18.17 14.40
N THR A 189 2.21 19.04 14.68
CA THR A 189 3.28 19.43 13.76
C THR A 189 4.57 18.61 13.90
N ASP A 190 4.55 17.51 14.65
CA ASP A 190 5.68 16.57 14.71
C ASP A 190 5.63 15.62 13.50
N TYR A 191 6.03 16.10 12.33
CA TYR A 191 5.95 15.39 11.04
C TYR A 191 4.53 14.92 10.71
N ALA A 192 3.49 15.65 11.10
CA ALA A 192 2.07 15.30 10.97
C ALA A 192 1.71 13.91 11.54
N SER A 193 2.52 13.40 12.46
CA SER A 193 2.30 12.15 13.20
C SER A 193 1.21 12.34 14.26
N PRO A 194 0.74 11.25 14.90
CA PRO A 194 -0.22 11.34 16.01
C PRO A 194 0.32 12.07 17.25
N GLY A 195 1.63 12.36 17.35
CA GLY A 195 2.28 12.92 18.54
C GLY A 195 2.40 11.94 19.71
N ILE A 196 2.04 10.67 19.48
CA ILE A 196 2.08 9.56 20.43
C ILE A 196 2.81 8.40 19.78
N TYR A 197 3.79 7.83 20.49
CA TYR A 197 4.58 6.70 20.02
C TYR A 197 4.53 5.59 21.06
N ILE A 198 4.08 4.40 20.64
CA ILE A 198 3.86 3.26 21.52
C ILE A 198 4.91 2.20 21.17
N SER A 199 5.87 1.99 22.03
CA SER A 199 6.84 0.91 21.95
C SER A 199 6.51 -0.22 22.91
N GLN A 200 7.04 -1.41 22.63
CA GLN A 200 6.75 -2.61 23.43
C GLN A 200 7.99 -3.47 23.56
N ARG A 201 8.17 -4.04 24.73
CA ARG A 201 9.32 -4.91 25.08
C ARG A 201 8.82 -6.12 25.87
N ASN A 202 9.65 -7.16 25.93
CA ASN A 202 9.40 -8.37 26.74
C ASN A 202 8.04 -9.01 26.46
N VAL A 203 7.55 -8.89 25.20
CA VAL A 203 6.21 -9.36 24.81
C VAL A 203 6.17 -10.89 24.78
N ASN A 204 5.33 -11.46 25.64
CA ASN A 204 5.04 -12.89 25.71
C ASN A 204 3.62 -13.12 26.27
N ARG A 205 3.18 -14.37 26.37
CA ARG A 205 1.83 -14.70 26.84
C ARG A 205 1.54 -14.33 28.31
N LYS A 206 2.59 -14.11 29.13
CA LYS A 206 2.45 -13.78 30.56
C LYS A 206 2.44 -12.27 30.79
N SER A 207 3.23 -11.54 30.01
CA SER A 207 3.39 -10.10 30.19
C SER A 207 3.86 -9.39 28.91
N ALA A 208 3.65 -8.08 28.85
CA ALA A 208 4.24 -7.18 27.89
C ALA A 208 4.52 -5.84 28.57
N ASP A 209 5.70 -5.28 28.36
CA ASP A 209 6.03 -3.91 28.80
C ASP A 209 5.71 -2.95 27.65
N VAL A 210 4.94 -1.90 27.94
CA VAL A 210 4.48 -0.91 26.97
C VAL A 210 4.91 0.47 27.43
N ASP A 211 5.62 1.17 26.59
CA ASP A 211 6.03 2.56 26.81
C ASP A 211 5.24 3.45 25.84
N VAL A 212 4.60 4.49 26.37
CA VAL A 212 3.84 5.46 25.60
C VAL A 212 4.53 6.82 25.73
N LYS A 213 5.21 7.24 24.66
CA LYS A 213 5.86 8.55 24.53
C LYS A 213 4.87 9.54 23.95
N ILE A 214 4.65 10.66 24.65
CA ILE A 214 3.68 11.68 24.29
C ILE A 214 4.41 13.02 24.11
N LYS A 215 4.24 13.66 22.95
CA LYS A 215 4.78 14.99 22.66
C LYS A 215 3.70 16.02 22.87
N LEU A 216 3.93 16.96 23.79
CA LEU A 216 3.01 18.05 24.12
C LEU A 216 3.53 19.38 23.58
N GLU A 217 2.63 20.25 23.13
CA GLU A 217 2.91 21.64 22.75
C GLU A 217 2.09 22.59 23.60
N ASN A 218 2.70 23.71 24.00
CA ASN A 218 2.03 24.83 24.64
C ASN A 218 2.32 26.11 23.87
N LYS A 219 1.30 26.77 23.34
CA LYS A 219 1.41 28.08 22.63
C LYS A 219 0.95 29.26 23.48
N LYS A 220 0.60 29.03 24.74
CA LYS A 220 0.32 30.09 25.69
C LYS A 220 1.63 30.77 26.17
N PRO A 221 1.58 32.03 26.62
CA PRO A 221 2.76 32.75 27.14
C PRO A 221 3.19 32.29 28.54
N GLN A 222 2.37 31.51 29.25
CA GLN A 222 2.68 30.98 30.58
C GLN A 222 2.83 29.46 30.58
N THR A 223 3.45 28.96 31.65
CA THR A 223 3.49 27.52 31.95
C THR A 223 2.09 27.04 32.31
N GLU A 224 1.67 25.92 31.73
CA GLU A 224 0.38 25.30 32.02
C GLU A 224 0.57 24.04 32.85
N GLN A 225 -0.20 23.97 33.95
CA GLN A 225 -0.30 22.77 34.79
C GLN A 225 -1.54 21.98 34.35
N ILE A 226 -1.32 20.75 33.86
CA ILE A 226 -2.39 19.90 33.35
C ILE A 226 -2.22 18.46 33.86
N GLN A 227 -3.22 17.64 33.67
CA GLN A 227 -3.12 16.21 33.90
C GLN A 227 -3.00 15.47 32.56
N LEU A 228 -2.05 14.57 32.47
CA LEU A 228 -1.85 13.68 31.34
C LEU A 228 -2.39 12.29 31.74
N SER A 229 -3.38 11.80 31.02
CA SER A 229 -3.98 10.49 31.19
C SER A 229 -3.69 9.60 29.99
N THR A 230 -3.19 8.39 30.23
CA THR A 230 -3.08 7.34 29.21
C THR A 230 -3.87 6.13 29.69
N THR A 231 -4.79 5.64 28.87
CA THR A 231 -5.62 4.47 29.17
C THR A 231 -5.52 3.46 28.04
N ILE A 232 -5.19 2.22 28.37
CA ILE A 232 -5.20 1.07 27.46
C ILE A 232 -6.53 0.34 27.66
N TYR A 233 -7.32 0.24 26.60
CA TYR A 233 -8.59 -0.47 26.59
C TYR A 233 -8.49 -1.78 25.83
N GLU A 234 -9.13 -2.81 26.34
CA GLU A 234 -9.45 -4.04 25.62
C GLU A 234 -10.40 -3.71 24.43
N ARG A 235 -10.52 -4.63 23.48
CA ARG A 235 -11.43 -4.49 22.31
C ARG A 235 -12.90 -4.26 22.74
N ASP A 236 -13.32 -4.84 23.86
CA ASP A 236 -14.67 -4.69 24.41
C ASP A 236 -14.89 -3.42 25.25
N GLY A 237 -13.88 -2.55 25.35
CA GLY A 237 -13.93 -1.27 26.05
C GLY A 237 -13.57 -1.33 27.54
N ARG A 238 -13.28 -2.50 28.11
CA ARG A 238 -12.78 -2.60 29.50
C ARG A 238 -11.39 -1.99 29.60
N VAL A 239 -11.13 -1.32 30.74
CA VAL A 239 -9.80 -0.77 31.03
C VAL A 239 -8.84 -1.92 31.34
N LYS A 240 -7.74 -2.02 30.60
CA LYS A 240 -6.64 -2.95 30.84
C LYS A 240 -5.57 -2.36 31.73
N ALA A 241 -5.21 -1.10 31.49
CA ALA A 241 -4.26 -0.35 32.30
C ALA A 241 -4.52 1.15 32.15
N GLN A 242 -4.18 1.93 33.17
CA GLN A 242 -4.33 3.38 33.17
C GLN A 242 -3.24 4.04 34.01
N GLN A 243 -2.76 5.20 33.57
CA GLN A 243 -1.89 6.08 34.31
C GLN A 243 -2.36 7.52 34.15
N LEU A 244 -2.34 8.26 35.27
CA LEU A 244 -2.67 9.68 35.35
C LEU A 244 -1.51 10.40 36.06
N THR A 245 -0.94 11.42 35.41
CA THR A 245 0.22 12.15 35.93
C THR A 245 0.02 13.64 35.79
N PRO A 246 0.24 14.46 36.83
CA PRO A 246 0.33 15.91 36.70
C PRO A 246 1.58 16.28 35.92
N VAL A 247 1.45 17.15 34.93
CA VAL A 247 2.54 17.59 34.07
C VAL A 247 2.55 19.11 33.88
N SER A 248 3.73 19.65 33.70
CA SER A 248 3.96 21.09 33.52
C SER A 248 4.51 21.36 32.12
N VAL A 249 3.75 22.11 31.29
CA VAL A 249 4.15 22.39 29.92
C VAL A 249 4.60 23.85 29.80
N SER A 250 5.90 24.05 29.52
CA SER A 250 6.55 25.36 29.46
C SER A 250 5.98 26.26 28.37
N PRO A 251 6.07 27.59 28.52
CA PRO A 251 5.57 28.54 27.52
C PRO A 251 6.23 28.38 26.17
N GLN A 252 5.46 28.44 25.10
CA GLN A 252 5.94 28.36 23.71
C GLN A 252 6.81 27.14 23.41
N GLY A 253 6.70 26.08 24.27
CA GLY A 253 7.59 24.94 24.28
C GLY A 253 6.97 23.66 23.70
N ARG A 254 7.87 22.71 23.47
CA ARG A 254 7.55 21.28 23.25
C ARG A 254 8.16 20.48 24.38
N GLN A 255 7.40 19.53 24.90
CA GLN A 255 7.89 18.61 25.94
C GLN A 255 7.47 17.20 25.66
N VAL A 256 8.28 16.25 26.12
CA VAL A 256 8.05 14.82 25.96
C VAL A 256 7.79 14.23 27.32
N TYR A 257 6.71 13.44 27.42
CA TYR A 257 6.38 12.66 28.61
C TYR A 257 6.27 11.19 28.23
N GLU A 258 6.53 10.32 29.19
CA GLU A 258 6.44 8.88 28.99
C GLU A 258 5.60 8.23 30.09
N HIS A 259 4.69 7.36 29.71
CA HIS A 259 3.96 6.47 30.60
C HIS A 259 4.40 5.03 30.36
N HIS A 260 4.59 4.29 31.44
CA HIS A 260 5.10 2.91 31.40
C HIS A 260 4.04 1.97 31.98
N PHE A 261 3.76 0.87 31.27
CA PHE A 261 2.78 -0.13 31.67
C PHE A 261 3.38 -1.52 31.61
N SER A 262 3.07 -2.36 32.60
CA SER A 262 3.26 -3.81 32.53
C SER A 262 1.90 -4.47 32.34
N VAL A 263 1.61 -4.92 31.13
CA VAL A 263 0.34 -5.55 30.76
C VAL A 263 0.41 -7.04 31.09
N LYS A 264 -0.32 -7.49 32.09
CA LYS A 264 -0.38 -8.90 32.49
C LYS A 264 -1.34 -9.69 31.62
N ASN A 265 -0.96 -10.95 31.28
CA ASN A 265 -1.73 -11.86 30.43
C ASN A 265 -2.28 -11.14 29.17
N PRO A 266 -1.40 -10.59 28.32
CA PRO A 266 -1.84 -9.84 27.15
C PRO A 266 -2.48 -10.76 26.12
N HIS A 267 -3.49 -10.26 25.41
CA HIS A 267 -3.96 -10.83 24.17
C HIS A 267 -3.03 -10.35 23.06
N LEU A 268 -2.30 -11.27 22.45
CA LEU A 268 -1.28 -10.92 21.45
C LEU A 268 -1.90 -10.74 20.06
N TRP A 269 -1.33 -9.84 19.28
CA TRP A 269 -1.61 -9.72 17.85
C TRP A 269 -0.89 -10.87 17.10
N GLN A 270 -1.65 -11.81 16.53
CA GLN A 270 -1.16 -13.05 15.93
C GLN A 270 -1.26 -13.04 14.38
N GLY A 271 -1.16 -11.86 13.78
CA GLY A 271 -1.32 -11.75 12.33
C GLY A 271 -2.70 -12.23 11.87
N LEU A 272 -2.75 -12.90 10.73
CA LEU A 272 -4.01 -13.38 10.13
C LEU A 272 -4.81 -14.36 11.01
N GLU A 273 -4.18 -15.02 11.98
CA GLU A 273 -4.86 -15.98 12.86
C GLU A 273 -5.74 -15.26 13.88
N ASP A 274 -5.24 -14.18 14.49
CA ASP A 274 -5.94 -13.38 15.49
C ASP A 274 -5.36 -11.97 15.56
N PRO A 275 -5.85 -11.03 14.75
CA PRO A 275 -5.38 -9.65 14.69
C PRO A 275 -5.97 -8.81 15.84
N TYR A 276 -5.66 -9.16 17.09
CA TYR A 276 -6.21 -8.47 18.25
C TYR A 276 -5.55 -7.11 18.46
N LEU A 277 -6.38 -6.08 18.60
CA LEU A 277 -5.95 -4.71 18.85
C LEU A 277 -6.55 -4.18 20.15
N TYR A 278 -5.70 -3.66 21.01
CA TYR A 278 -6.07 -2.74 22.08
C TYR A 278 -6.26 -1.34 21.51
N LYS A 279 -6.93 -0.49 22.27
CA LYS A 279 -7.06 0.94 22.01
C LYS A 279 -6.34 1.73 23.09
N VAL A 280 -5.33 2.52 22.72
CA VAL A 280 -4.64 3.45 23.63
C VAL A 280 -5.24 4.83 23.45
N VAL A 281 -5.77 5.42 24.52
CA VAL A 281 -6.35 6.76 24.54
C VAL A 281 -5.51 7.65 25.44
N VAL A 282 -4.96 8.72 24.87
CA VAL A 282 -4.23 9.75 25.62
C VAL A 282 -5.09 10.99 25.71
N ARG A 283 -5.29 11.51 26.95
CA ARG A 283 -6.05 12.72 27.23
C ARG A 283 -5.23 13.73 27.98
N LEU A 284 -5.40 14.99 27.60
CA LEU A 284 -4.98 16.14 28.39
C LEU A 284 -6.19 16.71 29.11
N LEU A 285 -6.06 16.92 30.41
CA LEU A 285 -7.13 17.50 31.23
C LEU A 285 -6.63 18.78 31.91
N SER A 286 -7.44 19.83 31.82
CA SER A 286 -7.26 21.08 32.56
C SER A 286 -8.48 21.29 33.44
N GLU A 287 -8.29 21.46 34.76
CA GLU A 287 -9.38 21.64 35.72
C GLU A 287 -10.46 20.52 35.60
N GLY A 288 -10.04 19.28 35.39
CA GLY A 288 -10.92 18.12 35.23
C GLY A 288 -11.62 18.01 33.87
N LYS A 289 -11.48 18.98 32.97
CA LYS A 289 -12.06 18.93 31.63
C LYS A 289 -11.03 18.44 30.60
N VAL A 290 -11.46 17.55 29.71
CA VAL A 290 -10.63 17.10 28.60
C VAL A 290 -10.43 18.23 27.60
N ILE A 291 -9.18 18.65 27.41
CA ILE A 291 -8.79 19.69 26.44
C ILE A 291 -8.18 19.16 25.15
N ASP A 292 -7.68 17.91 25.18
CA ASP A 292 -7.22 17.20 23.98
C ASP A 292 -7.32 15.70 24.17
N GLU A 293 -7.59 14.97 23.08
CA GLU A 293 -7.65 13.50 23.08
C GLU A 293 -7.14 12.95 21.76
N VAL A 294 -6.24 11.94 21.84
CA VAL A 294 -5.76 11.17 20.68
C VAL A 294 -5.85 9.70 20.99
N THR A 295 -6.37 8.94 20.03
CA THR A 295 -6.50 7.48 20.10
C THR A 295 -5.57 6.81 19.12
N GLN A 296 -4.86 5.75 19.55
CA GLN A 296 -3.97 4.94 18.72
C GLN A 296 -4.22 3.45 18.91
N PRO A 297 -4.01 2.61 17.88
CA PRO A 297 -4.05 1.16 18.01
C PRO A 297 -2.80 0.65 18.77
N LEU A 298 -2.95 -0.51 19.44
CA LEU A 298 -1.84 -1.25 20.01
C LEU A 298 -2.06 -2.74 19.77
N GLY A 299 -1.23 -3.35 18.95
CA GLY A 299 -1.13 -4.80 18.80
C GLY A 299 0.14 -5.31 19.48
N LEU A 300 -0.03 -6.07 20.56
CA LEU A 300 1.10 -6.61 21.31
C LEU A 300 1.70 -7.82 20.58
N ARG A 301 2.94 -7.69 20.13
CA ARG A 301 3.60 -8.71 19.30
C ARG A 301 5.13 -8.64 19.40
N HIS A 302 5.76 -9.74 19.04
CA HIS A 302 7.21 -9.85 18.89
C HIS A 302 7.53 -10.49 17.55
N TYR A 303 8.39 -9.84 16.76
CA TYR A 303 8.93 -10.34 15.49
C TYR A 303 10.37 -10.83 15.66
N GLU A 304 10.68 -11.97 15.06
CA GLU A 304 12.03 -12.50 14.97
C GLU A 304 12.26 -13.07 13.56
N LEU A 305 13.26 -12.57 12.86
CA LEU A 305 13.65 -13.07 11.54
C LEU A 305 14.96 -13.83 11.66
N LYS A 306 14.93 -15.15 11.45
CA LYS A 306 16.06 -16.04 11.51
C LYS A 306 16.60 -16.33 10.13
N ALA A 307 17.92 -16.16 9.95
CA ALA A 307 18.59 -16.49 8.69
C ALA A 307 18.36 -17.97 8.34
N ALA A 308 18.05 -18.25 7.08
CA ALA A 308 17.80 -19.58 6.52
C ALA A 308 16.73 -20.42 7.24
N ASP A 309 15.91 -19.79 8.09
CA ASP A 309 14.84 -20.47 8.83
C ASP A 309 13.47 -19.76 8.64
N GLY A 310 13.42 -18.42 8.64
CA GLY A 310 12.22 -17.68 8.32
C GLY A 310 11.75 -16.72 9.43
N MET A 311 10.49 -16.27 9.30
CA MET A 311 9.85 -15.31 10.21
C MET A 311 9.12 -16.01 11.34
N TYR A 312 9.28 -15.45 12.54
CA TYR A 312 8.56 -15.87 13.75
C TYR A 312 7.75 -14.69 14.28
N LEU A 313 6.49 -14.93 14.55
CA LEU A 313 5.58 -14.00 15.22
C LEU A 313 5.19 -14.61 16.57
N ASN A 314 5.54 -13.93 17.66
CA ASN A 314 5.32 -14.38 19.03
C ASN A 314 5.86 -15.80 19.31
N GLY A 315 7.02 -16.13 18.74
CA GLY A 315 7.67 -17.41 18.87
C GLY A 315 7.12 -18.54 17.99
N LYS A 316 6.09 -18.28 17.17
CA LYS A 316 5.53 -19.23 16.19
C LYS A 316 6.02 -18.88 14.80
N LYS A 317 6.58 -19.86 14.08
CA LYS A 317 6.96 -19.71 12.67
C LYS A 317 5.72 -19.43 11.83
N VAL A 318 5.80 -18.40 10.97
CA VAL A 318 4.70 -17.97 10.08
C VAL A 318 5.15 -17.98 8.63
N PRO A 319 4.28 -18.38 7.70
CA PRO A 319 4.61 -18.33 6.27
C PRO A 319 4.69 -16.87 5.81
N MET A 320 5.64 -16.59 4.92
CA MET A 320 5.88 -15.27 4.33
C MET A 320 5.53 -15.27 2.83
N TYR A 321 4.24 -15.45 2.53
CA TYR A 321 3.69 -15.40 1.18
C TYR A 321 3.43 -13.95 0.80
N GLY A 322 4.35 -13.35 0.07
CA GLY A 322 4.38 -11.91 -0.16
C GLY A 322 3.93 -11.50 -1.55
N VAL A 323 3.30 -10.35 -1.60
CA VAL A 323 2.98 -9.61 -2.82
C VAL A 323 3.40 -8.15 -2.69
N CYS A 324 3.77 -7.52 -3.81
CA CYS A 324 3.97 -6.07 -3.88
C CYS A 324 2.68 -5.36 -4.29
N ARG A 325 2.52 -4.09 -3.88
CA ARG A 325 1.40 -3.25 -4.28
C ARG A 325 1.85 -1.83 -4.56
N HIS A 326 1.56 -1.33 -5.79
CA HIS A 326 1.49 0.10 -6.09
C HIS A 326 0.13 0.68 -5.73
N GLN A 327 0.09 1.97 -5.31
CA GLN A 327 -1.13 2.68 -4.96
C GLN A 327 -1.64 3.47 -6.17
N ASP A 328 -2.02 2.76 -7.23
CA ASP A 328 -2.70 3.36 -8.36
C ASP A 328 -3.81 2.45 -8.90
N TRP A 329 -4.72 3.04 -9.65
CA TRP A 329 -5.89 2.37 -10.19
C TRP A 329 -6.26 2.95 -11.56
N TRP A 330 -6.78 2.10 -12.43
CA TRP A 330 -7.23 2.52 -13.76
C TRP A 330 -8.24 3.68 -13.67
N LYS A 331 -7.98 4.77 -14.41
CA LYS A 331 -8.76 6.01 -14.47
C LYS A 331 -8.85 6.84 -13.18
N LEU A 332 -8.24 6.39 -12.09
CA LEU A 332 -8.19 7.13 -10.83
C LEU A 332 -6.78 7.63 -10.49
N GLY A 333 -5.73 7.04 -11.11
CA GLY A 333 -4.36 7.27 -10.68
C GLY A 333 -4.19 6.91 -9.21
N SER A 334 -3.52 7.76 -8.44
CA SER A 334 -3.39 7.59 -6.99
C SER A 334 -4.50 8.26 -6.16
N ALA A 335 -5.50 8.89 -6.80
CA ALA A 335 -6.62 9.53 -6.12
C ALA A 335 -7.68 8.52 -5.68
N LEU A 336 -7.31 7.62 -4.77
CA LEU A 336 -8.13 6.50 -4.31
C LEU A 336 -8.95 6.87 -3.09
N THR A 337 -10.12 6.24 -2.98
CA THR A 337 -10.96 6.27 -1.78
C THR A 337 -10.77 5.00 -0.95
N ASP A 338 -11.42 4.93 0.20
CA ASP A 338 -11.42 3.75 1.06
C ASP A 338 -11.87 2.49 0.33
N LYS A 339 -12.77 2.62 -0.66
CA LYS A 339 -13.32 1.51 -1.44
C LYS A 339 -12.24 0.79 -2.25
N GLU A 340 -11.39 1.53 -2.95
CA GLU A 340 -10.31 0.97 -3.77
C GLU A 340 -9.27 0.27 -2.89
N HIS A 341 -8.91 0.87 -1.76
CA HIS A 341 -8.00 0.26 -0.79
C HIS A 341 -8.57 -1.05 -0.20
N ASP A 342 -9.84 -1.04 0.20
CA ASP A 342 -10.50 -2.22 0.76
C ASP A 342 -10.64 -3.33 -0.29
N THR A 343 -10.90 -2.99 -1.56
CA THR A 343 -10.96 -3.95 -2.68
C THR A 343 -9.61 -4.61 -2.93
N ASP A 344 -8.53 -3.84 -2.99
CA ASP A 344 -7.17 -4.37 -3.19
C ASP A 344 -6.80 -5.36 -2.07
N LEU A 345 -7.06 -5.00 -0.80
CA LEU A 345 -6.76 -5.89 0.33
C LEU A 345 -7.64 -7.16 0.34
N ALA A 346 -8.89 -7.07 -0.13
CA ALA A 346 -9.75 -8.25 -0.28
C ALA A 346 -9.18 -9.23 -1.32
N ILE A 347 -8.71 -8.74 -2.46
CA ILE A 347 -8.06 -9.56 -3.51
C ILE A 347 -6.75 -10.17 -2.99
N ILE A 348 -5.92 -9.39 -2.26
CA ILE A 348 -4.68 -9.87 -1.65
C ILE A 348 -4.96 -10.95 -0.60
N LYS A 349 -6.03 -10.81 0.16
CA LYS A 349 -6.47 -11.84 1.12
C LYS A 349 -6.95 -13.10 0.41
N GLU A 350 -7.71 -12.96 -0.66
CA GLU A 350 -8.25 -14.09 -1.45
C GLU A 350 -7.13 -14.98 -2.02
N ILE A 351 -6.03 -14.40 -2.50
CA ILE A 351 -4.90 -15.16 -3.03
C ILE A 351 -4.18 -15.99 -1.93
N GLY A 352 -4.39 -15.65 -0.65
CA GLY A 352 -3.75 -16.29 0.49
C GLY A 352 -2.41 -15.66 0.88
N ALA A 353 -2.11 -14.44 0.44
CA ALA A 353 -0.92 -13.72 0.87
C ALA A 353 -0.94 -13.47 2.38
N THR A 354 0.23 -13.45 3.01
CA THR A 354 0.40 -13.21 4.45
C THR A 354 1.14 -11.90 4.73
N THR A 355 1.86 -11.40 3.72
CA THR A 355 2.64 -10.18 3.83
C THR A 355 2.53 -9.34 2.55
N ILE A 356 2.64 -8.03 2.70
CA ILE A 356 2.55 -7.07 1.61
C ILE A 356 3.75 -6.11 1.67
N ARG A 357 4.46 -5.95 0.56
CA ARG A 357 5.43 -4.88 0.37
C ARG A 357 4.75 -3.71 -0.32
N PHE A 358 4.66 -2.59 0.35
CA PHE A 358 4.12 -1.35 -0.20
C PHE A 358 5.18 -0.61 -1.02
N ALA A 359 5.37 -1.12 -2.23
CA ALA A 359 6.35 -0.61 -3.16
C ALA A 359 5.80 0.64 -3.90
N HIS A 360 6.60 1.67 -4.08
CA HIS A 360 7.94 1.89 -3.50
C HIS A 360 7.90 3.14 -2.61
N TYR A 361 6.81 3.33 -1.84
CA TYR A 361 6.54 4.56 -1.09
C TYR A 361 5.50 4.34 0.02
N GLN A 362 5.46 5.29 0.95
CA GLN A 362 4.40 5.34 1.96
C GLN A 362 3.02 5.40 1.29
N GLN A 363 2.14 4.47 1.66
CA GLN A 363 0.78 4.42 1.16
C GLN A 363 -0.21 5.14 2.09
N ALA A 364 -1.50 5.14 1.74
CA ALA A 364 -2.52 5.84 2.52
C ALA A 364 -2.67 5.25 3.93
N GLU A 365 -2.98 6.08 4.94
CA GLU A 365 -3.17 5.66 6.34
C GLU A 365 -4.21 4.53 6.48
N ARG A 366 -5.28 4.60 5.67
CA ARG A 366 -6.33 3.59 5.62
C ARG A 366 -5.79 2.17 5.46
N ILE A 367 -4.81 1.98 4.57
CA ILE A 367 -4.34 0.64 4.23
C ILE A 367 -3.51 0.02 5.35
N TYR A 368 -2.73 0.82 6.08
CA TYR A 368 -2.00 0.34 7.27
C TYR A 368 -2.98 -0.08 8.38
N ALA A 369 -3.97 0.77 8.68
CA ALA A 369 -4.99 0.46 9.68
C ALA A 369 -5.80 -0.81 9.34
N LYS A 370 -6.05 -1.04 8.05
CA LYS A 370 -6.69 -2.27 7.57
C LYS A 370 -5.77 -3.48 7.68
N CYS A 371 -4.48 -3.34 7.36
CA CYS A 371 -3.50 -4.42 7.56
C CYS A 371 -3.41 -4.82 9.04
N ASP A 372 -3.43 -3.86 9.97
CA ASP A 372 -3.48 -4.16 11.41
C ASP A 372 -4.69 -5.02 11.79
N SER A 373 -5.88 -4.64 11.27
CA SER A 373 -7.15 -5.30 11.62
C SER A 373 -7.39 -6.62 10.88
N ILE A 374 -6.80 -6.81 9.69
CA ILE A 374 -6.85 -8.08 8.94
C ILE A 374 -5.76 -9.04 9.45
N GLY A 375 -4.61 -8.50 9.85
CA GLY A 375 -3.47 -9.27 10.33
C GLY A 375 -2.35 -9.47 9.31
N PHE A 376 -2.30 -8.70 8.22
CA PHE A 376 -1.17 -8.73 7.30
C PHE A 376 0.10 -8.20 7.94
N MET A 377 1.25 -8.81 7.63
CA MET A 377 2.55 -8.22 7.89
C MET A 377 2.93 -7.29 6.76
N VAL A 378 3.54 -6.14 7.09
CA VAL A 378 3.79 -5.07 6.12
C VAL A 378 5.26 -4.70 6.08
N TRP A 379 5.81 -4.63 4.87
CA TRP A 379 7.04 -3.93 4.53
C TRP A 379 6.68 -2.55 3.98
N ALA A 380 7.04 -1.49 4.71
CA ALA A 380 6.84 -0.10 4.30
C ALA A 380 8.19 0.52 3.93
N GLU A 381 8.25 1.29 2.83
CA GLU A 381 9.49 1.85 2.33
C GLU A 381 9.37 3.30 1.84
N ILE A 382 10.49 4.01 1.76
CA ILE A 382 10.57 5.34 1.16
C ILE A 382 10.85 5.23 -0.36
N PRO A 383 10.45 6.24 -1.16
CA PRO A 383 10.62 6.22 -2.62
C PRO A 383 12.07 6.54 -3.07
N PHE A 384 13.07 6.07 -2.35
CA PHE A 384 14.46 6.17 -2.78
C PHE A 384 14.77 5.01 -3.73
N VAL A 385 14.51 5.24 -5.02
CA VAL A 385 14.43 4.19 -6.03
C VAL A 385 15.28 4.53 -7.24
N ASN A 386 16.12 3.58 -7.66
CA ASN A 386 16.81 3.49 -8.93
C ASN A 386 17.83 4.61 -9.18
N ARG A 387 17.42 5.84 -9.40
CA ARG A 387 18.29 6.98 -9.73
C ARG A 387 18.70 7.77 -8.50
N VAL A 388 19.96 8.22 -8.52
CA VAL A 388 20.59 9.06 -7.52
C VAL A 388 21.04 10.36 -8.20
N SER A 389 20.81 11.49 -7.55
CA SER A 389 21.21 12.83 -8.02
C SER A 389 22.35 13.45 -7.24
N THR A 390 22.61 12.92 -6.01
CA THR A 390 23.50 13.50 -4.96
C THR A 390 22.95 14.75 -4.26
N GLN A 391 21.71 15.16 -4.56
CA GLN A 391 21.04 16.31 -3.93
C GLN A 391 19.85 15.88 -3.06
N GLU A 392 19.38 14.64 -3.20
CA GLU A 392 18.16 14.12 -2.58
C GLU A 392 18.35 13.66 -1.12
N GLY A 393 19.58 13.59 -0.59
CA GLY A 393 19.87 12.94 0.69
C GLY A 393 19.07 13.49 1.87
N GLU A 394 18.96 14.80 2.02
CA GLU A 394 18.19 15.42 3.11
C GLU A 394 16.68 15.15 2.96
N ASN A 395 16.18 15.10 1.73
CA ASN A 395 14.79 14.76 1.49
C ASN A 395 14.51 13.27 1.74
N ALA A 396 15.45 12.39 1.41
CA ALA A 396 15.35 10.96 1.74
C ALA A 396 15.26 10.73 3.26
N LYS A 397 16.11 11.42 4.04
CA LYS A 397 16.07 11.41 5.52
C LYS A 397 14.75 11.94 6.06
N GLN A 398 14.27 13.08 5.52
CA GLN A 398 12.99 13.67 5.90
C GLN A 398 11.84 12.67 5.66
N GLN A 399 11.73 12.09 4.46
CA GLN A 399 10.66 11.15 4.14
C GLN A 399 10.75 9.85 4.96
N LEU A 400 11.96 9.41 5.36
CA LEU A 400 12.13 8.27 6.25
C LEU A 400 11.61 8.57 7.67
N VAL A 401 11.92 9.73 8.23
CA VAL A 401 11.39 10.16 9.54
C VAL A 401 9.86 10.28 9.49
N GLU A 402 9.32 10.84 8.42
CA GLU A 402 7.87 10.96 8.19
C GLU A 402 7.21 9.58 8.12
N LEU A 403 7.75 8.67 7.32
CA LEU A 403 7.26 7.28 7.21
C LEU A 403 7.21 6.61 8.58
N ILE A 404 8.32 6.66 9.33
CA ILE A 404 8.43 5.99 10.63
C ILE A 404 7.49 6.64 11.66
N ARG A 405 7.52 7.96 11.83
CA ARG A 405 6.75 8.65 12.88
C ARG A 405 5.25 8.58 12.63
N GLN A 406 4.81 8.71 11.38
CA GLN A 406 3.39 8.63 11.01
C GLN A 406 2.81 7.23 11.19
N ASN A 407 3.64 6.19 10.99
CA ASN A 407 3.19 4.80 11.01
C ASN A 407 3.75 3.99 12.20
N TYR A 408 4.34 4.65 13.19
CA TYR A 408 5.02 4.01 14.32
C TYR A 408 4.15 3.00 15.06
N ASN A 409 2.88 3.32 15.26
CA ASN A 409 1.95 2.56 16.09
C ASN A 409 1.28 1.38 15.38
N HIS A 410 1.53 1.18 14.07
CA HIS A 410 0.96 0.06 13.32
C HIS A 410 1.66 -1.27 13.65
N PRO A 411 1.00 -2.23 14.31
CA PRO A 411 1.62 -3.52 14.65
C PRO A 411 1.93 -4.37 13.42
N SER A 412 1.23 -4.17 12.31
CA SER A 412 1.43 -4.89 11.06
C SER A 412 2.81 -4.64 10.44
N ILE A 413 3.39 -3.44 10.61
CA ILE A 413 4.70 -3.12 10.04
C ILE A 413 5.79 -3.86 10.79
N TYR A 414 6.59 -4.66 10.08
CA TYR A 414 7.71 -5.41 10.64
C TYR A 414 9.07 -4.95 10.10
N ILE A 415 9.08 -4.21 8.97
CA ILE A 415 10.31 -3.80 8.30
C ILE A 415 10.17 -2.41 7.67
N TRP A 416 11.22 -1.59 7.78
CA TRP A 416 11.38 -0.30 7.11
C TRP A 416 12.32 -0.45 5.92
N GLY A 417 11.85 -0.20 4.71
CA GLY A 417 12.65 -0.21 3.49
C GLY A 417 13.38 1.12 3.30
N LEU A 418 14.70 1.06 3.15
CA LEU A 418 15.58 2.22 3.06
C LEU A 418 15.78 2.68 1.62
N HIS A 419 15.85 1.74 0.68
CA HIS A 419 15.99 2.01 -0.76
C HIS A 419 15.64 0.80 -1.60
N ASN A 420 15.41 1.04 -2.90
CA ASN A 420 15.24 0.01 -3.91
C ASN A 420 16.10 0.28 -5.13
N GLU A 421 17.02 -0.65 -5.46
CA GLU A 421 17.81 -0.61 -6.71
C GLU A 421 18.60 0.69 -6.94
N VAL A 422 19.16 1.30 -5.90
CA VAL A 422 20.00 2.48 -6.05
C VAL A 422 21.45 2.05 -6.28
N TYR A 423 22.01 2.39 -7.43
CA TYR A 423 23.27 1.81 -7.90
C TYR A 423 24.42 2.81 -7.96
N THR A 424 24.18 4.03 -8.42
CA THR A 424 25.22 5.02 -8.70
C THR A 424 24.80 6.40 -8.23
N PRO A 425 25.75 7.26 -7.87
CA PRO A 425 27.18 7.02 -7.66
C PRO A 425 27.43 6.17 -6.40
N TYR A 426 28.30 5.16 -6.51
CA TYR A 426 28.44 4.09 -5.54
C TYR A 426 28.80 4.56 -4.11
N ASN A 427 29.89 5.35 -3.95
CA ASN A 427 30.30 5.80 -2.63
C ASN A 427 29.24 6.66 -1.92
N TYR A 428 28.60 7.55 -2.65
CA TYR A 428 27.50 8.36 -2.12
C TYR A 428 26.32 7.48 -1.68
N THR A 429 25.96 6.49 -2.50
CA THR A 429 24.87 5.56 -2.18
C THR A 429 25.17 4.76 -0.91
N VAL A 430 26.38 4.23 -0.76
CA VAL A 430 26.78 3.49 0.44
C VAL A 430 26.70 4.40 1.68
N SER A 431 27.25 5.62 1.62
CA SER A 431 27.19 6.57 2.73
C SER A 431 25.75 6.91 3.11
N LEU A 432 24.93 7.32 2.13
CA LEU A 432 23.55 7.72 2.39
C LEU A 432 22.70 6.56 2.92
N THR A 433 22.85 5.34 2.40
CA THR A 433 22.08 4.18 2.88
C THR A 433 22.51 3.77 4.29
N THR A 434 23.78 3.96 4.67
CA THR A 434 24.23 3.81 6.06
C THR A 434 23.57 4.84 6.97
N GLU A 435 23.59 6.11 6.59
CA GLU A 435 22.94 7.20 7.35
C GLU A 435 21.42 6.97 7.50
N LEU A 436 20.75 6.46 6.44
CA LEU A 436 19.33 6.11 6.49
C LEU A 436 19.06 4.95 7.46
N ASN A 437 19.94 3.93 7.49
CA ASN A 437 19.82 2.84 8.45
C ASN A 437 19.95 3.33 9.89
N ASP A 438 20.98 4.12 10.18
CA ASP A 438 21.26 4.66 11.52
C ASP A 438 20.11 5.57 11.98
N LEU A 439 19.57 6.38 11.08
CA LEU A 439 18.40 7.21 11.32
C LEU A 439 17.15 6.36 11.62
N ALA A 440 16.90 5.31 10.84
CA ALA A 440 15.77 4.41 11.08
C ALA A 440 15.88 3.74 12.46
N LYS A 441 17.08 3.28 12.85
CA LYS A 441 17.33 2.68 14.16
C LYS A 441 17.21 3.67 15.31
N THR A 442 17.53 4.94 15.07
CA THR A 442 17.33 6.03 16.05
C THR A 442 15.84 6.33 16.25
N GLU A 443 15.06 6.38 15.17
CA GLU A 443 13.62 6.64 15.23
C GLU A 443 12.84 5.43 15.75
N ASP A 444 13.22 4.22 15.33
CA ASP A 444 12.59 2.95 15.74
C ASP A 444 13.59 1.81 15.87
N PRO A 445 14.13 1.58 17.05
CA PRO A 445 15.07 0.47 17.29
C PRO A 445 14.43 -0.92 17.30
N THR A 446 13.08 -1.00 17.23
CA THR A 446 12.35 -2.26 17.43
C THR A 446 12.08 -3.03 16.14
N ARG A 447 12.04 -2.34 15.00
CA ARG A 447 11.77 -2.95 13.70
C ARG A 447 13.03 -3.18 12.89
N LEU A 448 12.95 -4.12 11.97
CA LEU A 448 14.01 -4.42 11.02
C LEU A 448 14.10 -3.33 9.95
N THR A 449 15.28 -3.21 9.34
CA THR A 449 15.52 -2.41 8.14
C THR A 449 15.82 -3.32 6.96
N ALA A 450 15.50 -2.90 5.75
CA ALA A 450 15.83 -3.62 4.53
C ALA A 450 16.38 -2.71 3.45
N SER A 451 17.36 -3.21 2.72
CA SER A 451 17.93 -2.62 1.51
C SER A 451 17.74 -3.60 0.34
N VAL A 452 17.40 -3.09 -0.84
CA VAL A 452 17.07 -3.92 -2.00
C VAL A 452 18.00 -3.61 -3.15
N ASN A 453 18.57 -4.66 -3.77
CA ASN A 453 19.32 -4.55 -5.02
C ASN A 453 18.72 -5.41 -6.14
N GLY A 454 19.10 -5.11 -7.40
CA GLY A 454 18.73 -5.87 -8.60
C GLY A 454 19.91 -6.62 -9.25
N TYR A 455 21.02 -6.82 -8.54
CA TYR A 455 22.23 -7.46 -9.10
C TYR A 455 22.35 -8.96 -8.82
N SER A 456 21.35 -9.59 -8.21
CA SER A 456 21.36 -11.02 -7.84
C SER A 456 22.44 -11.42 -6.83
N VAL A 457 23.06 -10.47 -6.14
CA VAL A 457 24.10 -10.71 -5.14
C VAL A 457 23.71 -10.11 -3.79
N VAL A 458 24.11 -10.75 -2.69
CA VAL A 458 23.72 -10.34 -1.34
C VAL A 458 24.75 -9.44 -0.64
N ASN A 459 26.00 -9.43 -1.13
CA ASN A 459 27.16 -8.85 -0.43
C ASN A 459 27.59 -7.47 -0.96
N GLN A 460 26.69 -6.73 -1.60
CA GLN A 460 26.97 -5.33 -1.92
C GLN A 460 26.95 -4.46 -0.65
N GLU A 461 27.89 -3.53 -0.54
CA GLU A 461 28.02 -2.68 0.65
C GLU A 461 26.75 -1.88 0.95
N SER A 462 26.08 -1.32 -0.07
CA SER A 462 24.80 -0.61 0.09
C SER A 462 23.66 -1.48 0.63
N ASN A 463 23.77 -2.81 0.51
CA ASN A 463 22.78 -3.74 1.05
C ASN A 463 23.15 -4.22 2.46
N LEU A 464 24.45 -4.31 2.77
CA LEU A 464 24.91 -4.86 4.04
C LEU A 464 24.70 -3.93 5.23
N ASN A 465 24.44 -2.66 5.00
CA ASN A 465 24.12 -1.67 6.05
C ASN A 465 22.68 -1.75 6.58
N ALA A 466 21.85 -2.66 6.08
CA ALA A 466 20.52 -2.96 6.63
C ALA A 466 20.46 -4.36 7.27
N ASP A 467 19.47 -4.61 8.14
CA ASP A 467 19.29 -5.91 8.81
C ASP A 467 18.98 -7.05 7.83
N VAL A 468 18.34 -6.73 6.71
CA VAL A 468 17.80 -7.69 5.74
C VAL A 468 18.20 -7.28 4.32
N GLN A 469 18.66 -8.26 3.56
CA GLN A 469 19.08 -8.10 2.17
C GLN A 469 17.94 -8.52 1.23
N GLY A 470 17.31 -7.53 0.58
CA GLY A 470 16.35 -7.73 -0.49
C GLY A 470 17.05 -7.90 -1.83
N ILE A 471 16.58 -8.82 -2.65
CA ILE A 471 17.07 -9.04 -4.02
C ILE A 471 15.88 -9.04 -4.98
N ASN A 472 15.93 -8.18 -5.99
CA ASN A 472 15.05 -8.22 -7.14
C ASN A 472 15.72 -9.01 -8.25
N HIS A 473 15.06 -10.04 -8.76
CA HIS A 473 15.55 -10.75 -9.92
C HIS A 473 14.44 -11.46 -10.69
N TYR A 474 14.58 -11.49 -12.01
CA TYR A 474 13.51 -11.91 -12.90
C TYR A 474 14.04 -12.96 -13.88
N PHE A 475 14.41 -14.15 -13.33
CA PHE A 475 15.00 -15.26 -14.10
C PHE A 475 14.15 -15.65 -15.29
N GLY A 476 14.71 -15.55 -16.50
CA GLY A 476 14.01 -15.85 -17.74
C GLY A 476 13.12 -14.74 -18.29
N TRP A 477 12.90 -13.63 -17.55
CA TRP A 477 12.15 -12.49 -18.08
C TRP A 477 13.06 -11.43 -18.71
N TYR A 478 14.00 -10.85 -17.96
CA TYR A 478 14.96 -9.88 -18.49
C TYR A 478 16.22 -10.54 -19.07
N GLY A 479 16.48 -11.79 -18.70
CA GLY A 479 17.64 -12.56 -19.18
C GLY A 479 17.69 -13.95 -18.56
N GLY A 480 18.54 -14.82 -19.11
CA GLY A 480 18.65 -16.21 -18.67
C GLY A 480 17.42 -17.06 -18.98
N LYS A 481 17.29 -18.18 -18.30
CA LYS A 481 16.13 -19.09 -18.36
C LYS A 481 15.33 -19.05 -17.08
N ILE A 482 14.04 -19.38 -17.14
CA ILE A 482 13.16 -19.41 -15.96
C ILE A 482 13.71 -20.34 -14.86
N GLY A 483 14.30 -21.47 -15.24
CA GLY A 483 14.84 -22.46 -14.30
C GLY A 483 16.18 -22.08 -13.64
N ASP A 484 16.84 -21.01 -14.07
CA ASP A 484 18.14 -20.60 -13.51
C ASP A 484 18.06 -20.19 -12.03
N ILE A 485 16.86 -19.91 -11.52
CA ILE A 485 16.61 -19.62 -10.10
C ILE A 485 17.09 -20.73 -9.17
N GLU A 486 16.97 -22.02 -9.55
CA GLU A 486 17.39 -23.15 -8.73
C GLU A 486 18.89 -23.09 -8.43
N LYS A 487 19.71 -22.88 -9.49
CA LYS A 487 21.16 -22.73 -9.36
C LYS A 487 21.54 -21.51 -8.54
N TRP A 488 20.81 -20.41 -8.73
CA TRP A 488 21.09 -19.16 -8.04
C TRP A 488 20.84 -19.29 -6.53
N VAL A 489 19.66 -19.78 -6.12
CA VAL A 489 19.33 -19.88 -4.69
C VAL A 489 20.19 -20.90 -3.98
N THR A 490 20.51 -22.04 -4.62
CA THR A 490 21.45 -23.03 -4.09
C THR A 490 22.85 -22.42 -3.88
N GLY A 491 23.30 -21.60 -4.84
CA GLY A 491 24.59 -20.89 -4.72
C GLY A 491 24.59 -19.87 -3.57
N LEU A 492 23.48 -19.17 -3.32
CA LEU A 492 23.37 -18.26 -2.17
C LEU A 492 23.40 -19.03 -0.84
N GLU A 493 22.64 -20.11 -0.72
CA GLU A 493 22.63 -20.96 0.49
C GLU A 493 24.03 -21.46 0.85
N GLN A 494 24.79 -21.88 -0.15
CA GLN A 494 26.15 -22.41 0.03
C GLN A 494 27.17 -21.33 0.42
N ASN A 495 27.11 -20.17 -0.23
CA ASN A 495 28.15 -19.15 -0.08
C ASN A 495 27.84 -18.11 1.01
N PHE A 496 26.56 -17.92 1.37
CA PHE A 496 26.09 -16.88 2.29
C PHE A 496 25.07 -17.39 3.33
N PRO A 497 25.31 -18.50 4.04
CA PRO A 497 24.30 -19.15 4.88
C PRO A 497 23.81 -18.32 6.06
N GLY A 498 24.60 -17.30 6.49
CA GLY A 498 24.25 -16.43 7.62
C GLY A 498 23.42 -15.20 7.26
N TYR A 499 23.11 -14.95 5.98
CA TYR A 499 22.39 -13.76 5.57
C TYR A 499 20.87 -13.94 5.67
N ARG A 500 20.17 -12.83 5.96
CA ARG A 500 18.70 -12.76 5.96
C ARG A 500 18.22 -12.30 4.60
N VAL A 501 18.06 -13.24 3.68
CA VAL A 501 17.73 -12.94 2.29
C VAL A 501 16.23 -12.99 2.05
N ILE A 502 15.70 -11.91 1.47
CA ILE A 502 14.34 -11.83 0.96
C ILE A 502 14.40 -11.71 -0.57
N PHE A 503 13.66 -12.57 -1.27
CA PHE A 503 13.42 -12.42 -2.70
C PHE A 503 12.35 -11.35 -2.89
N SER A 504 12.79 -10.08 -2.98
CA SER A 504 11.91 -8.91 -2.83
C SER A 504 11.09 -8.59 -4.06
N GLU A 505 11.49 -9.08 -5.24
CA GLU A 505 10.67 -9.00 -6.46
C GLU A 505 11.00 -10.13 -7.42
N TYR A 506 9.95 -10.76 -7.99
CA TYR A 506 9.99 -11.65 -9.14
C TYR A 506 8.64 -11.65 -9.86
N GLY A 507 8.66 -11.76 -11.19
CA GLY A 507 7.44 -11.74 -12.00
C GLY A 507 7.73 -11.67 -13.50
N ALA A 508 6.72 -11.96 -14.31
CA ALA A 508 6.75 -11.80 -15.75
C ALA A 508 5.48 -11.09 -16.22
N GLU A 509 5.61 -10.26 -17.26
CA GLU A 509 4.46 -9.53 -17.78
C GLU A 509 3.53 -10.45 -18.57
N ALA A 510 2.23 -10.16 -18.49
CA ALA A 510 1.16 -10.92 -19.13
C ALA A 510 0.09 -9.97 -19.69
N ASN A 511 -0.03 -9.92 -21.01
CA ASN A 511 -1.18 -9.35 -21.67
C ASN A 511 -2.23 -10.45 -21.87
N ILE A 512 -3.40 -10.32 -21.25
CA ILE A 512 -4.47 -11.33 -21.24
C ILE A 512 -5.06 -11.62 -22.63
N HIS A 513 -4.80 -10.77 -23.62
CA HIS A 513 -5.21 -10.97 -25.02
C HIS A 513 -4.14 -11.65 -25.87
N GLN A 514 -2.97 -11.93 -25.30
CA GLN A 514 -1.86 -12.55 -26.02
C GLN A 514 -1.59 -13.91 -25.39
N GLN A 515 -1.61 -14.95 -26.22
CA GLN A 515 -1.46 -16.33 -25.80
C GLN A 515 -0.49 -17.06 -26.71
N GLU A 516 0.15 -18.11 -26.23
CA GLU A 516 0.91 -19.07 -27.04
C GLU A 516 0.68 -20.46 -26.46
N GLU A 517 0.57 -21.47 -27.32
CA GLU A 517 0.36 -22.85 -26.88
C GLU A 517 1.67 -23.55 -26.50
N VAL A 518 2.74 -23.29 -27.26
CA VAL A 518 4.09 -23.80 -26.99
C VAL A 518 4.91 -22.72 -26.30
N VAL A 519 5.08 -22.87 -24.98
CA VAL A 519 5.70 -21.87 -24.13
C VAL A 519 7.21 -22.10 -24.00
N GLY A 520 8.00 -21.07 -24.37
CA GLY A 520 9.46 -21.06 -24.21
C GLY A 520 9.94 -20.98 -22.75
N GLU A 521 11.26 -20.84 -22.57
CA GLU A 521 11.90 -20.66 -21.25
C GLU A 521 12.55 -19.28 -21.09
N VAL A 522 12.50 -18.45 -22.13
CA VAL A 522 13.09 -17.12 -22.17
C VAL A 522 12.02 -16.11 -22.55
N GLY A 523 11.90 -15.06 -21.75
CA GLY A 523 10.96 -13.98 -21.95
C GLY A 523 11.30 -13.11 -23.17
N ARG A 524 10.32 -12.37 -23.62
CA ARG A 524 10.41 -11.48 -24.80
C ARG A 524 10.33 -10.01 -24.41
N TYR A 525 11.06 -9.61 -23.36
CA TYR A 525 10.92 -8.28 -22.73
C TYR A 525 10.95 -7.10 -23.71
N PHE A 526 11.77 -7.15 -24.75
CA PHE A 526 11.84 -6.07 -25.77
C PHE A 526 10.84 -6.25 -26.94
N SER A 527 9.75 -7.00 -26.73
CA SER A 527 8.76 -7.28 -27.78
C SER A 527 7.41 -6.62 -27.49
N GLN A 528 6.51 -6.67 -28.48
CA GLN A 528 5.11 -6.29 -28.34
C GLN A 528 4.24 -7.50 -27.93
N PHE A 529 4.83 -8.66 -27.67
CA PHE A 529 4.12 -9.89 -27.41
C PHE A 529 4.49 -10.48 -26.03
N TYR A 530 3.57 -10.34 -25.08
CA TYR A 530 3.69 -10.82 -23.70
C TYR A 530 2.58 -11.83 -23.39
N PRO A 531 2.70 -13.09 -23.86
CA PRO A 531 1.65 -14.08 -23.68
C PRO A 531 1.46 -14.43 -22.20
N GLU A 532 0.20 -14.48 -21.76
CA GLU A 532 -0.16 -14.85 -20.40
C GLU A 532 0.33 -16.27 -20.05
N THR A 533 0.33 -17.18 -21.02
CA THR A 533 0.84 -18.54 -20.86
C THR A 533 2.31 -18.59 -20.47
N PHE A 534 3.14 -17.65 -20.95
CA PHE A 534 4.53 -17.52 -20.50
C PHE A 534 4.62 -17.14 -19.03
N ALA A 535 3.87 -16.10 -18.62
CA ALA A 535 3.87 -15.67 -17.22
C ALA A 535 3.35 -16.78 -16.29
N THR A 536 2.37 -17.56 -16.73
CA THR A 536 1.87 -18.74 -16.00
C THR A 536 2.97 -19.74 -15.75
N LYS A 537 3.67 -20.21 -16.80
CA LYS A 537 4.83 -21.11 -16.69
C LYS A 537 5.94 -20.51 -15.81
N PHE A 538 6.22 -19.23 -15.97
CA PHE A 538 7.21 -18.50 -15.14
C PHE A 538 6.88 -18.67 -13.65
N HIS A 539 5.67 -18.31 -13.24
CA HIS A 539 5.25 -18.36 -11.84
C HIS A 539 5.18 -19.81 -11.29
N GLU A 540 4.78 -20.77 -12.11
CA GLU A 540 4.80 -22.19 -11.75
C GLU A 540 6.20 -22.70 -11.38
N ILE A 541 7.21 -22.34 -12.16
CA ILE A 541 8.60 -22.72 -11.92
C ILE A 541 9.18 -21.94 -10.75
N GLN A 542 9.02 -20.58 -10.72
CA GLN A 542 9.59 -19.75 -9.66
C GLN A 542 9.10 -20.20 -8.28
N TRP A 543 7.78 -20.30 -8.08
CA TRP A 543 7.24 -20.75 -6.79
C TRP A 543 7.57 -22.21 -6.49
N GLY A 544 7.63 -23.06 -7.51
CA GLY A 544 8.06 -24.46 -7.37
C GLY A 544 9.47 -24.60 -6.77
N VAL A 545 10.37 -23.65 -7.06
CA VAL A 545 11.72 -23.56 -6.46
C VAL A 545 11.65 -22.86 -5.10
N ILE A 546 11.12 -21.64 -5.03
CA ILE A 546 11.08 -20.84 -3.81
C ILE A 546 10.50 -21.63 -2.63
N SER A 547 9.43 -22.38 -2.86
CA SER A 547 8.76 -23.16 -1.80
C SER A 547 9.61 -24.26 -1.17
N LYS A 548 10.71 -24.67 -1.81
CA LYS A 548 11.65 -25.69 -1.33
C LYS A 548 12.87 -25.12 -0.64
N HIS A 549 13.10 -23.80 -0.75
CA HIS A 549 14.30 -23.14 -0.24
C HIS A 549 13.98 -22.16 0.92
N PRO A 550 13.94 -22.64 2.18
CA PRO A 550 13.66 -21.80 3.35
C PRO A 550 14.75 -20.76 3.61
N TYR A 551 15.88 -20.83 2.91
CA TYR A 551 16.91 -19.78 2.88
C TYR A 551 16.34 -18.42 2.46
N LEU A 552 15.41 -18.42 1.52
CA LEU A 552 14.64 -17.22 1.17
C LEU A 552 13.55 -17.04 2.25
N VAL A 553 13.87 -16.23 3.28
CA VAL A 553 13.01 -16.07 4.47
C VAL A 553 11.64 -15.45 4.15
N ALA A 554 11.52 -14.80 3.00
CA ALA A 554 10.28 -14.32 2.40
C ALA A 554 10.46 -14.18 0.88
N SER A 555 9.36 -14.17 0.14
CA SER A 555 9.36 -13.81 -1.27
C SER A 555 8.17 -12.92 -1.61
N TYR A 556 8.37 -11.98 -2.56
CA TYR A 556 7.34 -11.03 -2.95
C TYR A 556 7.14 -11.04 -4.45
N ILE A 557 5.92 -11.30 -4.88
CA ILE A 557 5.54 -11.26 -6.29
C ILE A 557 5.49 -9.80 -6.75
N TRP A 558 6.16 -9.49 -7.85
CA TRP A 558 6.02 -8.25 -8.57
C TRP A 558 5.10 -8.44 -9.78
N ASN A 559 3.85 -8.07 -9.70
CA ASN A 559 3.13 -7.28 -8.71
C ASN A 559 1.76 -7.93 -8.46
N THR A 560 0.97 -7.47 -7.49
CA THR A 560 -0.42 -7.91 -7.33
C THR A 560 -1.28 -7.44 -8.49
N PHE A 561 -1.12 -6.18 -8.89
CA PHE A 561 -1.91 -5.50 -9.92
C PHE A 561 -1.02 -4.95 -11.01
N ASP A 562 -1.51 -4.91 -12.25
CA ASP A 562 -0.91 -4.08 -13.26
C ASP A 562 -0.94 -2.62 -12.81
N PHE A 563 0.02 -1.80 -13.22
CA PHE A 563 0.16 -0.42 -12.79
C PHE A 563 0.75 0.48 -13.88
N ALA A 564 0.62 1.80 -13.69
CA ALA A 564 1.15 2.76 -14.65
C ALA A 564 2.68 2.82 -14.62
N THR A 565 3.30 2.67 -15.79
CA THR A 565 4.73 2.87 -16.02
C THR A 565 4.89 3.78 -17.24
N PRO A 566 5.01 5.09 -17.04
CA PRO A 566 4.95 6.06 -18.14
C PRO A 566 5.97 5.84 -19.26
N ALA A 567 7.11 5.19 -18.98
CA ALA A 567 8.15 4.90 -19.96
C ALA A 567 7.92 3.60 -20.76
N SER A 568 6.94 2.76 -20.40
CA SER A 568 6.73 1.47 -21.05
C SER A 568 6.05 1.59 -22.41
N ALA A 569 6.61 0.87 -23.39
CA ALA A 569 6.10 0.79 -24.76
C ALA A 569 5.91 -0.65 -25.24
N GLN A 570 6.15 -1.64 -24.38
CA GLN A 570 6.20 -3.07 -24.73
C GLN A 570 4.85 -3.77 -24.47
N GLY A 571 4.74 -5.03 -24.92
CA GLY A 571 3.61 -5.91 -24.62
C GLY A 571 2.28 -5.52 -25.27
N GLY A 572 2.29 -4.62 -26.25
CA GLY A 572 1.08 -4.17 -26.96
C GLY A 572 0.22 -3.14 -26.18
N VAL A 573 0.63 -2.71 -24.98
CA VAL A 573 -0.06 -1.68 -24.19
C VAL A 573 0.93 -0.62 -23.72
N ARG A 574 0.63 0.65 -23.98
CA ARG A 574 1.48 1.78 -23.59
C ARG A 574 1.31 2.15 -22.12
N ALA A 575 2.37 2.75 -21.56
CA ALA A 575 2.39 3.29 -20.21
C ALA A 575 1.94 2.27 -19.12
N ARG A 576 2.26 0.97 -19.32
CA ARG A 576 1.81 -0.10 -18.47
C ARG A 576 2.90 -1.09 -18.10
N ASN A 577 2.96 -1.46 -16.81
CA ASN A 577 3.62 -2.68 -16.37
C ASN A 577 2.53 -3.75 -16.15
N MET A 578 2.64 -4.87 -16.85
CA MET A 578 1.66 -5.95 -16.85
C MET A 578 2.10 -7.17 -16.03
N LYS A 579 3.04 -7.00 -15.08
CA LYS A 579 3.44 -8.07 -14.14
C LYS A 579 2.41 -8.35 -13.04
N GLY A 580 1.30 -7.61 -13.02
CA GLY A 580 0.20 -7.87 -12.10
C GLY A 580 -0.39 -9.26 -12.27
N LEU A 581 -0.71 -9.92 -11.15
CA LEU A 581 -1.53 -11.14 -11.15
C LEU A 581 -3.00 -10.83 -11.50
N VAL A 582 -3.37 -9.56 -11.42
CA VAL A 582 -4.70 -9.02 -11.71
C VAL A 582 -4.53 -7.79 -12.59
N THR A 583 -5.43 -7.60 -13.56
CA THR A 583 -5.42 -6.43 -14.44
C THR A 583 -5.55 -5.11 -13.69
N PHE A 584 -5.15 -4.00 -14.33
CA PHE A 584 -5.10 -2.67 -13.71
C PHE A 584 -6.47 -2.16 -13.24
N ASP A 585 -7.54 -2.56 -13.90
CA ASP A 585 -8.93 -2.27 -13.52
C ASP A 585 -9.51 -3.22 -12.47
N ARG A 586 -8.74 -4.22 -12.02
CA ARG A 586 -9.12 -5.27 -11.06
C ARG A 586 -10.22 -6.23 -11.57
N GLN A 587 -10.54 -6.21 -12.87
CA GLN A 587 -11.63 -7.03 -13.39
C GLN A 587 -11.21 -8.47 -13.70
N THR A 588 -9.95 -8.68 -14.12
CA THR A 588 -9.48 -10.00 -14.54
C THR A 588 -8.34 -10.50 -13.66
N LYS A 589 -8.57 -11.63 -13.00
CA LYS A 589 -7.52 -12.41 -12.36
C LYS A 589 -6.87 -13.29 -13.42
N LYS A 590 -5.55 -13.17 -13.58
CA LYS A 590 -4.76 -13.95 -14.56
C LYS A 590 -4.53 -15.38 -14.04
N ASP A 591 -4.14 -16.30 -14.90
CA ASP A 591 -3.87 -17.69 -14.49
C ASP A 591 -2.88 -17.81 -13.32
N PRO A 592 -1.78 -17.01 -13.25
CA PRO A 592 -0.88 -17.03 -12.10
C PRO A 592 -1.53 -16.67 -10.76
N PHE A 593 -2.62 -15.88 -10.75
CA PHE A 593 -3.39 -15.63 -9.53
C PHE A 593 -3.92 -16.92 -8.92
N TYR A 594 -4.51 -17.80 -9.73
CA TYR A 594 -5.07 -19.07 -9.29
C TYR A 594 -3.99 -20.09 -8.93
N TRP A 595 -2.80 -19.99 -9.55
CA TRP A 595 -1.62 -20.75 -9.14
C TRP A 595 -1.27 -20.47 -7.67
N TYR A 596 -1.12 -19.18 -7.30
CA TYR A 596 -0.82 -18.83 -5.93
C TYR A 596 -2.00 -19.10 -5.00
N LYS A 597 -3.23 -18.83 -5.41
CA LYS A 597 -4.41 -19.15 -4.58
C LYS A 597 -4.46 -20.65 -4.24
N ALA A 598 -4.17 -21.53 -5.18
CA ALA A 598 -4.15 -22.96 -4.92
C ALA A 598 -3.01 -23.40 -3.96
N ASN A 599 -1.86 -22.70 -3.99
CA ASN A 599 -0.71 -22.99 -3.14
C ASN A 599 -0.79 -22.34 -1.75
N TRP A 600 -1.38 -21.15 -1.62
CA TRP A 600 -1.31 -20.33 -0.41
C TRP A 600 -2.61 -20.29 0.39
N SER A 601 -3.75 -20.33 -0.29
CA SER A 601 -5.05 -20.21 0.35
C SER A 601 -5.54 -21.55 0.90
N LYS A 602 -6.32 -21.46 2.00
CA LYS A 602 -7.08 -22.62 2.52
C LYS A 602 -8.44 -22.76 1.86
N GLU A 603 -8.84 -21.80 1.04
CA GLU A 603 -10.08 -21.88 0.29
C GLU A 603 -9.99 -22.94 -0.81
N PRO A 604 -11.08 -23.68 -1.10
CA PRO A 604 -11.10 -24.65 -2.17
C PRO A 604 -10.78 -24.03 -3.54
N VAL A 605 -9.89 -24.67 -4.30
CA VAL A 605 -9.52 -24.26 -5.67
C VAL A 605 -9.57 -25.48 -6.58
N LEU A 606 -10.29 -25.33 -7.69
CA LEU A 606 -10.24 -26.16 -8.88
C LEU A 606 -10.23 -25.23 -10.08
N TYR A 607 -9.16 -25.24 -10.88
CA TYR A 607 -8.97 -24.27 -11.96
C TYR A 607 -8.21 -24.85 -13.13
N ILE A 608 -8.79 -24.79 -14.32
CA ILE A 608 -8.13 -25.13 -15.59
C ILE A 608 -7.43 -23.87 -16.11
N THR A 609 -6.13 -23.97 -16.37
CA THR A 609 -5.31 -22.88 -16.90
C THR A 609 -5.55 -22.64 -18.39
N GLN A 610 -4.89 -21.61 -18.95
CA GLN A 610 -4.96 -21.28 -20.37
C GLN A 610 -6.38 -21.06 -20.89
N ARG A 611 -7.31 -20.63 -20.03
CA ARG A 611 -8.72 -20.47 -20.37
C ARG A 611 -9.00 -19.36 -21.41
N ARG A 612 -8.05 -18.40 -21.55
CA ARG A 612 -8.11 -17.34 -22.57
C ARG A 612 -7.42 -17.72 -23.88
N ALA A 613 -6.65 -18.80 -23.89
CA ALA A 613 -6.07 -19.39 -25.09
C ALA A 613 -7.10 -20.28 -25.78
N THR A 614 -8.21 -19.70 -26.23
CA THR A 614 -9.37 -20.46 -26.75
C THR A 614 -9.12 -21.10 -28.12
N GLU A 615 -8.27 -20.47 -28.95
CA GLU A 615 -7.89 -20.99 -30.26
C GLU A 615 -6.69 -21.92 -30.11
N ARG A 616 -6.85 -23.23 -30.41
CA ARG A 616 -5.82 -24.24 -30.33
C ARG A 616 -5.27 -24.60 -31.71
N GLU A 617 -3.95 -24.70 -31.79
CA GLU A 617 -3.25 -25.03 -33.06
C GLU A 617 -2.80 -26.51 -33.11
N ASN A 618 -2.77 -27.20 -31.97
CA ASN A 618 -2.32 -28.57 -31.89
C ASN A 618 -3.46 -29.53 -31.50
N GLU A 619 -3.56 -30.66 -32.20
CA GLU A 619 -4.50 -31.74 -31.87
C GLU A 619 -4.24 -32.35 -30.50
N LEU A 620 -2.96 -32.51 -30.15
CA LEU A 620 -2.51 -32.96 -28.81
C LEU A 620 -1.97 -31.77 -28.04
N THR A 621 -2.61 -31.44 -26.94
CA THR A 621 -2.25 -30.29 -26.10
C THR A 621 -2.18 -30.67 -24.62
N PRO A 622 -1.28 -30.11 -23.82
CA PRO A 622 -1.33 -30.33 -22.39
C PRO A 622 -2.49 -29.52 -21.75
N VAL A 623 -3.13 -30.12 -20.76
CA VAL A 623 -4.12 -29.43 -19.90
C VAL A 623 -3.58 -29.40 -18.48
N THR A 624 -3.40 -28.19 -17.94
CA THR A 624 -2.96 -27.99 -16.57
C THR A 624 -4.12 -27.62 -15.68
N VAL A 625 -4.24 -28.31 -14.54
CA VAL A 625 -5.28 -28.08 -13.53
C VAL A 625 -4.64 -27.78 -12.19
N TYR A 626 -5.04 -26.67 -11.56
CA TYR A 626 -4.70 -26.38 -10.15
C TYR A 626 -5.83 -26.89 -9.25
N CYS A 627 -5.48 -27.74 -8.29
CA CYS A 627 -6.45 -28.27 -7.33
C CYS A 627 -5.80 -28.50 -5.96
N ASN A 628 -6.35 -27.88 -4.91
CA ASN A 628 -5.84 -28.03 -3.54
C ASN A 628 -6.74 -28.89 -2.63
N VAL A 629 -7.83 -29.45 -3.14
CA VAL A 629 -8.82 -30.21 -2.35
C VAL A 629 -8.90 -31.68 -2.69
N GLY A 630 -8.04 -32.17 -3.57
CA GLY A 630 -8.00 -33.58 -3.97
C GLY A 630 -7.36 -33.78 -5.35
N THR A 631 -7.51 -34.98 -5.91
CA THR A 631 -7.07 -35.30 -7.28
C THR A 631 -8.20 -34.99 -8.25
N PRO A 632 -8.03 -34.05 -9.18
CA PRO A 632 -9.07 -33.72 -10.16
C PRO A 632 -9.17 -34.81 -11.22
N ARG A 633 -10.38 -35.07 -11.71
CA ARG A 633 -10.67 -35.85 -12.90
C ARG A 633 -10.86 -34.85 -14.06
N LEU A 634 -10.29 -35.18 -15.22
CA LEU A 634 -10.40 -34.38 -16.43
C LEU A 634 -11.27 -35.09 -17.47
N PHE A 635 -12.16 -34.33 -18.11
CA PHE A 635 -13.01 -34.79 -19.19
C PHE A 635 -12.86 -33.88 -20.41
N VAL A 636 -12.81 -34.49 -21.60
CA VAL A 636 -12.85 -33.76 -22.88
C VAL A 636 -14.01 -34.29 -23.70
N ASN A 637 -14.96 -33.44 -24.04
CA ASN A 637 -16.19 -33.78 -24.73
C ASN A 637 -16.92 -34.99 -24.06
N GLY A 638 -16.92 -35.02 -22.72
CA GLY A 638 -17.53 -36.07 -21.91
C GLY A 638 -16.67 -37.34 -21.73
N THR A 639 -15.53 -37.47 -22.42
CA THR A 639 -14.60 -38.61 -22.28
C THR A 639 -13.54 -38.31 -21.24
N GLU A 640 -13.37 -39.21 -20.26
CA GLU A 640 -12.38 -39.04 -19.19
C GLU A 640 -10.95 -39.24 -19.70
N VAL A 641 -10.04 -38.34 -19.30
CA VAL A 641 -8.61 -38.44 -19.50
C VAL A 641 -7.97 -38.80 -18.15
N THR A 642 -7.43 -39.99 -18.03
CA THR A 642 -6.96 -40.52 -16.74
C THR A 642 -5.47 -40.32 -16.47
N ALA A 643 -4.66 -40.15 -17.53
CA ALA A 643 -3.22 -40.02 -17.41
C ALA A 643 -2.81 -38.60 -17.09
N PHE A 644 -2.19 -38.38 -15.93
CA PHE A 644 -1.58 -37.11 -15.52
C PHE A 644 -0.29 -37.35 -14.76
N LYS A 645 0.52 -36.27 -14.67
CA LYS A 645 1.65 -36.18 -13.75
C LYS A 645 1.50 -35.01 -12.80
N LYS A 646 2.20 -35.03 -11.65
CA LYS A 646 2.37 -33.88 -10.79
C LYS A 646 3.41 -32.97 -11.38
N GLY A 647 3.13 -31.63 -11.30
CA GLY A 647 4.08 -30.60 -11.68
C GLY A 647 4.92 -30.12 -10.50
N ASN A 648 5.13 -28.81 -10.39
CA ASN A 648 6.10 -28.19 -9.47
C ASN A 648 5.70 -28.25 -7.99
N THR A 649 4.41 -28.38 -7.68
CA THR A 649 3.88 -28.48 -6.32
C THR A 649 2.77 -29.54 -6.23
N SER A 650 2.30 -29.85 -5.03
CA SER A 650 1.24 -30.84 -4.79
C SER A 650 -0.11 -30.51 -5.44
N VAL A 651 -0.37 -29.21 -5.72
CA VAL A 651 -1.63 -28.73 -6.31
C VAL A 651 -1.61 -28.67 -7.84
N HIS A 652 -0.48 -29.02 -8.46
CA HIS A 652 -0.21 -28.90 -9.89
C HIS A 652 -0.40 -30.24 -10.61
N TYR A 653 -1.44 -30.35 -11.41
CA TYR A 653 -1.78 -31.55 -12.19
C TYR A 653 -1.66 -31.26 -13.69
N ILE A 654 -0.87 -32.06 -14.43
CA ILE A 654 -0.61 -31.91 -15.86
C ILE A 654 -1.04 -33.15 -16.61
N PHE A 655 -2.05 -33.00 -17.45
CA PHE A 655 -2.51 -34.02 -18.41
C PHE A 655 -1.79 -33.75 -19.74
N GLU A 656 -0.77 -34.52 -20.10
CA GLU A 656 0.24 -34.14 -21.11
C GLU A 656 -0.22 -34.28 -22.56
N SER A 657 -1.07 -35.21 -22.87
CA SER A 657 -1.42 -35.58 -24.28
C SER A 657 -2.93 -35.65 -24.42
N VAL A 658 -3.59 -34.53 -24.21
CA VAL A 658 -5.04 -34.44 -24.33
C VAL A 658 -5.40 -34.21 -25.79
N LYS A 659 -6.18 -35.13 -26.37
CA LYS A 659 -6.62 -35.08 -27.77
C LYS A 659 -7.84 -34.18 -27.89
N LEU A 660 -7.76 -33.19 -28.79
CA LEU A 660 -8.89 -32.31 -29.19
C LEU A 660 -9.46 -32.79 -30.53
N ASN A 661 -10.77 -32.68 -30.65
CA ASN A 661 -11.45 -32.82 -31.95
C ASN A 661 -11.39 -31.49 -32.73
N GLN A 662 -11.40 -31.57 -34.05
CA GLN A 662 -11.50 -30.36 -34.86
C GLN A 662 -12.80 -29.63 -34.55
N GLY A 663 -12.71 -28.29 -34.36
CA GLY A 663 -13.81 -27.44 -33.89
C GLY A 663 -13.83 -27.27 -32.37
N GLU A 664 -15.02 -27.03 -31.82
CA GLU A 664 -15.21 -26.75 -30.38
C GLU A 664 -15.00 -28.03 -29.53
N ASN A 665 -14.27 -27.86 -28.44
CA ASN A 665 -14.04 -28.86 -27.41
C ASN A 665 -14.42 -28.30 -26.03
N VAL A 666 -15.16 -29.08 -25.26
CA VAL A 666 -15.49 -28.79 -23.87
C VAL A 666 -14.50 -29.55 -22.99
N VAL A 667 -13.66 -28.81 -22.25
CA VAL A 667 -12.68 -29.37 -21.31
C VAL A 667 -13.16 -29.07 -19.90
N GLU A 668 -13.34 -30.11 -19.10
CA GLU A 668 -13.97 -30.03 -17.79
C GLU A 668 -13.15 -30.77 -16.73
N ALA A 669 -12.88 -30.09 -15.62
CA ALA A 669 -12.26 -30.67 -14.44
C ALA A 669 -13.31 -30.84 -13.34
N ARG A 670 -13.28 -31.98 -12.63
CA ARG A 670 -14.19 -32.30 -11.53
C ARG A 670 -13.40 -32.82 -10.32
N VAL A 671 -13.82 -32.44 -9.12
CA VAL A 671 -13.32 -32.98 -7.85
C VAL A 671 -14.41 -32.98 -6.80
N GLU A 672 -14.52 -34.03 -6.02
CA GLU A 672 -15.41 -34.05 -4.86
C GLU A 672 -14.73 -33.41 -3.66
N HIS A 673 -15.42 -32.47 -3.02
CA HIS A 673 -14.96 -31.83 -1.80
C HIS A 673 -16.11 -31.68 -0.80
N GLN A 674 -15.96 -32.25 0.39
CA GLN A 674 -16.98 -32.23 1.48
C GLN A 674 -18.36 -32.67 1.03
N GLY A 675 -18.43 -33.74 0.21
CA GLY A 675 -19.69 -34.29 -0.32
C GLY A 675 -20.36 -33.47 -1.43
N LYS A 676 -19.66 -32.47 -1.98
CA LYS A 676 -20.11 -31.67 -3.12
C LYS A 676 -19.14 -31.79 -4.30
N MET A 677 -19.71 -31.89 -5.50
CA MET A 677 -18.91 -31.84 -6.71
C MET A 677 -18.55 -30.40 -7.05
N MET A 678 -17.26 -30.13 -7.17
CA MET A 678 -16.73 -28.88 -7.76
C MET A 678 -16.41 -29.17 -9.23
N GLU A 679 -16.76 -28.23 -10.08
CA GLU A 679 -16.55 -28.30 -11.53
C GLU A 679 -15.94 -27.00 -12.04
N ASP A 680 -14.99 -27.11 -12.98
CA ASP A 680 -14.46 -25.99 -13.77
C ASP A 680 -14.43 -26.37 -15.24
N THR A 681 -14.88 -25.46 -16.11
CA THR A 681 -15.06 -25.77 -17.54
C THR A 681 -14.44 -24.67 -18.40
N VAL A 682 -13.73 -25.06 -19.45
CA VAL A 682 -13.25 -24.18 -20.51
C VAL A 682 -13.67 -24.72 -21.88
N ARG A 683 -13.77 -23.81 -22.86
CA ARG A 683 -14.07 -24.15 -24.24
C ARG A 683 -12.92 -23.75 -25.13
N TRP A 684 -12.42 -24.70 -25.91
CA TRP A 684 -11.32 -24.50 -26.84
C TRP A 684 -11.74 -24.89 -28.24
N ASN A 685 -11.32 -24.11 -29.23
CA ASN A 685 -11.59 -24.35 -30.63
C ASN A 685 -10.29 -24.79 -31.30
N TYR A 686 -10.18 -26.08 -31.65
CA TYR A 686 -9.01 -26.61 -32.35
C TYR A 686 -9.20 -26.53 -33.87
N SER A 687 -8.24 -25.91 -34.55
CA SER A 687 -8.07 -26.00 -36.00
C SER A 687 -6.59 -25.96 -36.35
N PRO A 688 -6.11 -26.82 -37.29
CA PRO A 688 -4.76 -26.71 -37.82
C PRO A 688 -4.42 -25.35 -38.42
N GLU A 689 -5.46 -24.62 -38.87
CA GLU A 689 -5.35 -23.28 -39.46
C GLU A 689 -5.11 -22.18 -38.40
N ASN A 690 -5.30 -22.47 -37.11
CA ASN A 690 -5.07 -21.51 -36.02
C ASN A 690 -3.58 -21.19 -35.82
N LYS A 691 -2.68 -21.95 -36.44
CA LYS A 691 -1.22 -21.92 -36.27
C LYS A 691 -0.58 -20.52 -36.40
N ASP A 692 -1.23 -19.62 -37.12
CA ASP A 692 -0.74 -18.25 -37.31
C ASP A 692 -1.64 -17.17 -36.65
N ARG A 693 -2.85 -17.52 -36.20
CA ARG A 693 -3.80 -16.55 -35.63
C ARG A 693 -3.44 -16.09 -34.22
N MET A 694 -2.86 -16.95 -33.39
CA MET A 694 -2.39 -16.60 -32.05
C MET A 694 -1.24 -15.59 -32.06
N LYS A 695 -0.42 -15.60 -33.13
CA LYS A 695 0.73 -14.71 -33.32
C LYS A 695 0.37 -13.38 -33.99
N LEU A 696 -0.77 -13.31 -34.66
CA LEU A 696 -1.16 -12.23 -35.58
C LEU A 696 -2.26 -11.31 -35.04
N ALA A 697 -2.68 -11.41 -33.78
CA ALA A 697 -3.51 -10.36 -33.20
C ALA A 697 -2.73 -9.04 -33.23
N ASP A 698 -3.00 -8.20 -34.26
CA ASP A 698 -2.29 -6.93 -34.45
C ASP A 698 -2.41 -6.09 -33.17
N PRO A 699 -1.28 -5.80 -32.50
CA PRO A 699 -1.31 -5.02 -31.27
C PRO A 699 -1.91 -3.63 -31.47
N LYS A 700 -1.88 -3.09 -32.70
CA LYS A 700 -2.35 -1.74 -33.01
C LYS A 700 -3.87 -1.59 -33.04
N GLU A 701 -4.62 -2.61 -33.43
CA GLU A 701 -6.09 -2.55 -33.46
C GLU A 701 -6.71 -2.78 -32.08
N LYS A 702 -6.13 -3.66 -31.27
CA LYS A 702 -6.66 -4.00 -29.93
C LYS A 702 -6.28 -2.97 -28.84
N THR A 703 -5.22 -2.18 -29.03
CA THR A 703 -4.84 -1.15 -28.06
C THR A 703 -5.81 0.02 -27.97
N LYS A 704 -6.64 0.28 -28.98
CA LYS A 704 -7.64 1.36 -28.92
C LYS A 704 -8.87 1.01 -28.05
N GLU A 705 -9.24 -0.25 -27.97
CA GLU A 705 -10.46 -0.69 -27.25
C GLU A 705 -10.20 -1.19 -25.82
N HIS A 706 -8.96 -1.51 -25.46
CA HIS A 706 -8.62 -2.25 -24.24
C HIS A 706 -7.67 -1.48 -23.31
N VAL A 707 -7.82 -0.19 -23.23
CA VAL A 707 -6.98 0.69 -22.40
C VAL A 707 -7.17 0.45 -20.88
N GLY A 708 -8.17 -0.34 -20.50
CA GLY A 708 -8.45 -0.73 -19.11
C GLY A 708 -7.72 -1.98 -18.60
N LEU A 709 -6.98 -2.64 -19.46
CA LEU A 709 -6.23 -3.85 -19.10
C LEU A 709 -5.11 -3.59 -18.12
#